data_eb8b043162278d950921ab8bff999e18
#
_entry.id   eb8b043162278d950921ab8bff999e18
#
_cell.length_a   1.000
_cell.length_b   1.000
_cell.length_c   1.000
_cell.angle_alpha   90.00
_cell.angle_beta   90.00
_cell.angle_gamma   90.00
#
_symmetry.space_group_name_H-M   'P 1'
#
loop_
_entity.id
_entity.type
_entity.pdbx_description
1 polymer ?
#
loop_
_entity_poly.entity_id
_entity_poly.type
_entity_poly.pdbx_seq_one_letter_code
_entity_poly.pdbx_strand_id
1 'polypeptide(L)'
;MRRRLFPILLLLACVIGGDYPQAVFAHDKAQATSSLTQFVNPRIGTGGHGHVFLGANVPFGYIQLGPTEHTRGWDWCSGYHQSDSILIGFGHQHLSGTGIGELGDVAFLPVTDAHQKEVLFHHANENVRPGYYAVKLQQPNVWVELTATKRAGFHRYTFGADVKKAQLVLDLFQGIGWDKPTDYALDEVKETAVAGHRFSTGWAKDQKNFFVAEFSQPVQVQPLDSGRWLVQVADATRPLMIKVGLSAVSIANARQNLQTEIPDWNFHQVVAQADEAWNRELGKVMVETLDSIARRIFYTAMYHSMTAPSVFSDVNGEYRGADGKVHQGDFTNYTTLSLWDTYRAAHPLMTLIHKEMLPDVASTFINIYRQQGKLPVWHLMGNETDCMVGNPGIPVLADLVLKGYVKDKEGAYEAMKQSALREDRGLGLLKKYGYLPYDKDPEMETVAKGLEYALADDCVAKVARLLGKKADAKYFAERAQSYRKYFDPKTGFMRGIGTDGKFREPFNPFSAVHRQDDYTEGNAWQYTWLVPHDVHGLVKLFGNEQKFVTKLDSLFIVTGNMGDNASPDISGLIGQYAHGNEPSHQVLYMYNYVGQPWKAARLIRQTMHEMYKDDFDGLSGNEDVGQMSAWYILSAMGLYQVEPAGGKYIIGSPIMDKATISLGDGKNFSIICKNNSPENIYVQSAKLNGKTYTKSYIMYQDMMKGGTLELQMGNQPSKWGTRGADRP
;
A
#
# COMPACT_ATOMS: atom_id res chain seq x y z
N MET A 1 -28.54 -68.03 25.14
CA MET A 1 -27.42 -68.89 25.61
C MET A 1 -26.09 -68.41 25.05
N ARG A 2 -25.17 -68.16 25.99
CA ARG A 2 -23.70 -68.07 25.88
C ARG A 2 -23.06 -67.12 24.85
N ARG A 3 -22.49 -66.06 25.44
CA ARG A 3 -21.38 -65.22 24.97
C ARG A 3 -20.16 -66.03 24.55
N ARG A 4 -19.44 -65.59 23.53
CA ARG A 4 -17.98 -65.77 23.44
C ARG A 4 -17.35 -64.44 22.94
N LEU A 5 -16.50 -63.86 23.77
CA LEU A 5 -15.52 -62.83 23.55
C LEU A 5 -14.36 -63.40 22.70
N PHE A 6 -13.83 -62.61 21.73
CA PHE A 6 -12.50 -62.79 21.18
C PHE A 6 -11.68 -61.50 21.40
N PRO A 7 -10.44 -61.60 21.78
CA PRO A 7 -9.60 -60.43 22.13
C PRO A 7 -8.97 -59.84 20.86
N ILE A 8 -9.00 -58.51 20.78
CA ILE A 8 -8.25 -57.72 19.81
C ILE A 8 -6.82 -57.59 20.26
N LEU A 9 -5.87 -58.08 19.45
CA LEU A 9 -4.45 -57.89 19.60
C LEU A 9 -4.08 -56.46 19.24
N LEU A 10 -3.59 -55.64 20.18
CA LEU A 10 -2.99 -54.34 19.93
C LEU A 10 -1.56 -54.54 19.44
N LEU A 11 -1.29 -54.24 18.18
CA LEU A 11 0.06 -54.05 17.69
C LEU A 11 0.55 -52.63 18.07
N LEU A 12 1.51 -52.57 18.98
CA LEU A 12 2.25 -51.34 19.32
C LEU A 12 3.24 -51.07 18.18
N ALA A 13 2.98 -50.07 17.35
CA ALA A 13 3.99 -49.51 16.47
C ALA A 13 4.72 -48.41 17.26
N CYS A 14 5.99 -48.70 17.61
CA CYS A 14 6.91 -47.69 18.12
C CYS A 14 7.23 -46.68 17.02
N VAL A 15 6.60 -45.49 17.07
CA VAL A 15 7.04 -44.33 16.32
C VAL A 15 8.09 -43.63 17.20
N ILE A 16 9.32 -43.62 16.76
CA ILE A 16 10.40 -42.83 17.35
C ILE A 16 10.13 -41.38 16.99
N GLY A 17 9.42 -40.68 17.87
CA GLY A 17 9.24 -39.23 17.80
C GLY A 17 10.47 -38.55 18.37
N GLY A 18 11.22 -37.84 17.54
CA GLY A 18 12.24 -36.93 18.02
C GLY A 18 11.59 -35.75 18.75
N ASP A 19 11.95 -35.55 19.99
CA ASP A 19 11.51 -34.44 20.81
C ASP A 19 12.00 -33.10 20.22
N TYR A 20 11.09 -32.34 19.65
CA TYR A 20 11.30 -30.91 19.39
C TYR A 20 10.95 -30.14 20.69
N PRO A 21 11.79 -29.24 21.17
CA PRO A 21 11.42 -28.44 22.33
C PRO A 21 10.30 -27.48 21.93
N GLN A 22 9.06 -27.82 22.28
CA GLN A 22 7.99 -26.83 22.39
C GLN A 22 8.34 -25.92 23.55
N ALA A 23 8.73 -24.67 23.28
CA ALA A 23 8.86 -23.65 24.29
C ALA A 23 7.46 -23.36 24.87
N VAL A 24 7.20 -23.89 26.04
CA VAL A 24 6.00 -23.60 26.82
C VAL A 24 6.16 -22.18 27.39
N PHE A 25 5.49 -21.22 26.79
CA PHE A 25 5.38 -19.88 27.35
C PHE A 25 4.40 -19.92 28.53
N ALA A 26 4.91 -19.78 29.76
CA ALA A 26 4.10 -19.50 30.92
C ALA A 26 3.56 -18.06 30.80
N HIS A 27 2.27 -17.92 30.50
CA HIS A 27 1.58 -16.64 30.52
C HIS A 27 1.07 -16.36 31.89
N ASP A 28 1.54 -15.28 32.48
CA ASP A 28 0.87 -14.61 33.60
C ASP A 28 -0.53 -14.18 33.17
N LYS A 29 -1.54 -14.49 34.01
CA LYS A 29 -2.95 -14.14 33.79
C LYS A 29 -3.20 -12.65 34.04
N ALA A 30 -2.70 -11.76 33.17
CA ALA A 30 -3.37 -10.51 32.86
C ALA A 30 -4.32 -10.82 31.70
N GLN A 31 -5.55 -10.26 31.69
CA GLN A 31 -6.57 -10.51 30.67
C GLN A 31 -5.95 -10.51 29.27
N ALA A 32 -5.78 -11.68 28.67
CA ALA A 32 -5.22 -11.86 27.34
C ALA A 32 -6.21 -11.27 26.35
N THR A 33 -6.01 -10.02 25.95
CA THR A 33 -6.50 -9.54 24.67
C THR A 33 -5.87 -10.43 23.61
N SER A 34 -6.67 -11.22 22.92
CA SER A 34 -6.18 -12.12 21.87
C SER A 34 -5.34 -11.31 20.89
N SER A 35 -4.10 -11.74 20.64
CA SER A 35 -3.19 -11.08 19.71
C SER A 35 -3.85 -10.92 18.34
N LEU A 36 -3.94 -9.69 17.81
CA LEU A 36 -4.58 -9.43 16.51
C LEU A 36 -3.73 -9.93 15.36
N THR A 37 -2.42 -10.07 15.54
CA THR A 37 -1.50 -10.62 14.53
C THR A 37 -1.87 -12.06 14.15
N GLN A 38 -2.59 -12.81 14.99
CA GLN A 38 -3.09 -14.15 14.63
C GLN A 38 -4.13 -14.14 13.49
N PHE A 39 -4.78 -13.00 13.24
CA PHE A 39 -5.75 -12.85 12.16
C PHE A 39 -5.12 -12.35 10.86
N VAL A 40 -3.84 -12.03 10.84
CA VAL A 40 -3.12 -11.59 9.64
C VAL A 40 -2.60 -12.81 8.89
N ASN A 41 -2.91 -12.89 7.59
CA ASN A 41 -2.32 -13.84 6.65
C ASN A 41 -1.43 -13.09 5.66
N PRO A 42 -0.11 -12.94 5.91
CA PRO A 42 0.79 -12.19 5.03
C PRO A 42 0.93 -12.78 3.62
N ARG A 43 0.39 -13.96 3.37
CA ARG A 43 0.44 -14.64 2.07
C ARG A 43 -0.64 -14.16 1.09
N ILE A 44 -1.67 -13.42 1.55
CA ILE A 44 -2.69 -12.86 0.66
C ILE A 44 -2.02 -11.87 -0.30
N GLY A 45 -2.20 -12.05 -1.60
CA GLY A 45 -1.63 -11.20 -2.64
C GLY A 45 -0.18 -11.52 -3.03
N THR A 46 0.40 -12.62 -2.53
CA THR A 46 1.74 -13.08 -2.92
C THR A 46 1.75 -13.94 -4.19
N GLY A 47 0.57 -14.26 -4.73
CA GLY A 47 0.35 -14.90 -6.02
C GLY A 47 -0.47 -13.99 -6.94
N GLY A 48 -0.65 -14.38 -8.20
CA GLY A 48 -1.34 -13.56 -9.19
C GLY A 48 -0.67 -12.19 -9.36
N HIS A 49 -1.48 -11.13 -9.39
CA HIS A 49 -1.02 -9.76 -9.65
C HIS A 49 -1.03 -8.86 -8.38
N GLY A 50 -1.04 -9.45 -7.17
CA GLY A 50 -1.06 -8.65 -5.94
C GLY A 50 0.27 -7.96 -5.61
N HIS A 51 1.39 -8.54 -6.03
CA HIS A 51 2.77 -8.06 -5.85
C HIS A 51 3.14 -7.76 -4.39
N VAL A 52 2.54 -8.47 -3.45
CA VAL A 52 2.72 -8.22 -2.01
C VAL A 52 4.05 -8.79 -1.53
N PHE A 53 4.76 -7.99 -0.73
CA PHE A 53 5.95 -8.42 0.00
C PHE A 53 5.63 -9.52 1.01
N LEU A 54 6.51 -10.54 1.10
CA LEU A 54 6.48 -11.56 2.13
C LEU A 54 7.78 -11.54 2.94
N GLY A 55 7.68 -11.33 4.25
CA GLY A 55 8.87 -11.31 5.11
C GLY A 55 8.60 -10.71 6.48
N ALA A 56 9.68 -10.29 7.13
CA ALA A 56 9.66 -9.65 8.43
C ALA A 56 9.83 -8.13 8.28
N ASN A 57 8.87 -7.38 8.82
CA ASN A 57 8.88 -5.92 8.89
C ASN A 57 8.14 -5.44 10.14
N VAL A 58 8.22 -4.15 10.42
CA VAL A 58 7.38 -3.47 11.41
C VAL A 58 6.57 -2.36 10.73
N PRO A 59 5.47 -1.87 11.32
CA PRO A 59 4.67 -0.82 10.71
C PRO A 59 5.52 0.37 10.28
N PHE A 60 5.39 0.75 8.98
CA PHE A 60 6.09 1.88 8.37
C PHE A 60 7.63 1.81 8.45
N GLY A 61 8.21 0.62 8.62
CA GLY A 61 9.65 0.43 8.73
C GLY A 61 10.39 0.68 7.40
N TYR A 62 11.69 1.04 7.49
CA TYR A 62 12.61 1.10 6.34
C TYR A 62 13.04 -0.30 5.89
N ILE A 63 12.93 -1.28 6.79
CA ILE A 63 13.30 -2.67 6.55
C ILE A 63 12.08 -3.50 6.17
N GLN A 64 12.17 -4.16 5.02
CA GLN A 64 11.33 -5.26 4.58
C GLN A 64 12.26 -6.45 4.32
N LEU A 65 12.55 -7.22 5.38
CA LEU A 65 13.51 -8.33 5.34
C LEU A 65 12.80 -9.62 4.95
N GLY A 66 13.10 -10.15 3.78
CA GLY A 66 12.42 -11.34 3.28
C GLY A 66 13.16 -12.11 2.21
N PRO A 67 12.57 -13.23 1.79
CA PRO A 67 13.10 -14.02 0.66
C PRO A 67 13.06 -13.19 -0.61
N THR A 68 14.12 -13.31 -1.40
CA THR A 68 14.23 -12.72 -2.74
C THR A 68 14.41 -13.84 -3.75
N GLU A 69 13.63 -13.79 -4.82
CA GLU A 69 13.61 -14.74 -5.94
C GLU A 69 14.11 -14.06 -7.22
N HIS A 70 14.36 -14.85 -8.27
CA HIS A 70 14.65 -14.29 -9.58
C HIS A 70 13.42 -13.58 -10.14
N THR A 71 13.61 -12.38 -10.68
CA THR A 71 12.55 -11.69 -11.44
C THR A 71 12.29 -12.46 -12.75
N ARG A 72 11.19 -13.20 -12.80
CA ARG A 72 10.79 -14.01 -13.98
C ARG A 72 9.77 -13.31 -14.87
N GLY A 73 9.21 -12.20 -14.40
CA GLY A 73 8.19 -11.41 -15.10
C GLY A 73 7.62 -10.34 -14.19
N TRP A 74 6.51 -9.76 -14.64
CA TRP A 74 5.85 -8.67 -13.94
C TRP A 74 5.40 -9.04 -12.52
N ASP A 75 4.92 -10.27 -12.31
CA ASP A 75 4.38 -10.71 -11.01
C ASP A 75 5.44 -10.88 -9.91
N TRP A 76 6.75 -10.79 -10.25
CA TRP A 76 7.86 -10.82 -9.28
C TRP A 76 8.31 -9.44 -8.80
N CYS A 77 7.49 -8.39 -8.95
CA CYS A 77 7.86 -7.01 -8.58
C CYS A 77 8.22 -6.85 -7.09
N SER A 78 7.60 -7.61 -6.19
CA SER A 78 7.98 -7.58 -4.77
C SER A 78 9.25 -8.37 -4.45
N GLY A 79 9.84 -9.08 -5.43
CA GLY A 79 10.94 -10.01 -5.23
C GLY A 79 10.54 -11.38 -4.70
N TYR A 80 9.24 -11.66 -4.55
CA TYR A 80 8.68 -12.95 -4.14
C TYR A 80 7.38 -13.23 -4.90
N HIS A 81 7.21 -14.46 -5.36
CA HIS A 81 5.95 -14.92 -5.92
C HIS A 81 5.66 -16.37 -5.50
N GLN A 82 4.44 -16.63 -5.01
CA GLN A 82 4.03 -17.94 -4.43
C GLN A 82 4.24 -19.12 -5.38
N SER A 83 4.37 -18.93 -6.68
CA SER A 83 4.60 -20.02 -7.65
C SER A 83 6.06 -20.40 -7.84
N ASP A 84 7.02 -19.61 -7.32
CA ASP A 84 8.45 -19.90 -7.42
C ASP A 84 8.90 -20.83 -6.28
N SER A 85 10.07 -21.41 -6.41
CA SER A 85 10.69 -22.29 -5.42
C SER A 85 12.21 -22.10 -5.35
N ILE A 86 12.72 -20.99 -5.88
CA ILE A 86 14.15 -20.68 -5.96
C ILE A 86 14.43 -19.37 -5.27
N LEU A 87 15.24 -19.39 -4.22
CA LEU A 87 15.74 -18.21 -3.52
C LEU A 87 17.13 -17.82 -4.03
N ILE A 88 17.34 -16.51 -4.20
CA ILE A 88 18.66 -15.91 -4.47
C ILE A 88 19.24 -15.21 -3.25
N GLY A 89 18.47 -15.02 -2.19
CA GLY A 89 18.91 -14.45 -0.92
C GLY A 89 17.77 -14.01 -0.02
N PHE A 90 18.14 -13.46 1.12
CA PHE A 90 17.24 -12.75 2.03
C PHE A 90 17.66 -11.28 2.04
N GLY A 91 16.97 -10.47 1.23
CA GLY A 91 17.22 -9.04 1.08
C GLY A 91 16.54 -8.22 2.17
N HIS A 92 17.06 -7.03 2.44
CA HIS A 92 16.56 -6.16 3.53
C HIS A 92 15.51 -5.17 3.09
N GLN A 93 15.32 -4.97 1.79
CA GLN A 93 14.37 -4.00 1.26
C GLN A 93 13.61 -4.59 0.07
N HIS A 94 12.29 -4.45 0.13
CA HIS A 94 11.35 -4.88 -0.90
C HIS A 94 10.24 -3.85 -1.03
N LEU A 95 9.72 -3.66 -2.24
CA LEU A 95 8.46 -2.97 -2.44
C LEU A 95 7.28 -3.92 -2.20
N SER A 96 6.13 -3.38 -1.88
CA SER A 96 4.90 -4.17 -1.71
C SER A 96 3.77 -3.57 -2.51
N GLY A 97 3.18 -4.36 -3.40
CA GLY A 97 2.02 -3.96 -4.18
C GLY A 97 2.31 -3.13 -5.43
N THR A 98 3.57 -2.90 -5.78
CA THR A 98 3.92 -2.07 -6.94
C THR A 98 4.00 -2.87 -8.24
N GLY A 99 3.64 -2.25 -9.37
CA GLY A 99 3.82 -2.83 -10.71
C GLY A 99 5.26 -2.77 -11.24
N ILE A 100 6.23 -2.35 -10.42
CA ILE A 100 7.65 -2.22 -10.79
C ILE A 100 8.49 -2.89 -9.73
N GLY A 101 9.42 -3.78 -10.15
CA GLY A 101 10.40 -4.41 -9.29
C GLY A 101 11.61 -3.50 -9.08
N GLU A 102 11.98 -3.29 -7.82
CA GLU A 102 13.08 -2.43 -7.39
C GLU A 102 13.60 -2.87 -6.03
N LEU A 103 14.78 -2.37 -5.60
CA LEU A 103 15.42 -2.66 -4.33
C LEU A 103 16.07 -4.06 -4.31
N GLY A 104 16.00 -4.80 -3.18
CA GLY A 104 16.67 -6.10 -2.99
C GLY A 104 18.03 -5.98 -2.32
N ASP A 105 18.26 -4.87 -1.62
CA ASP A 105 19.56 -4.50 -1.05
C ASP A 105 20.06 -5.45 0.02
N VAL A 106 21.39 -5.67 0.04
CA VAL A 106 22.15 -6.36 1.10
C VAL A 106 21.55 -7.72 1.42
N ALA A 107 21.72 -8.68 0.50
CA ALA A 107 21.16 -10.01 0.64
C ALA A 107 22.17 -11.00 1.24
N PHE A 108 21.68 -11.93 2.07
CA PHE A 108 22.44 -13.07 2.59
C PHE A 108 21.80 -14.37 2.11
N LEU A 109 22.61 -15.24 1.46
CA LEU A 109 22.18 -16.55 1.00
C LEU A 109 23.00 -17.65 1.68
N PRO A 110 22.42 -18.55 2.47
CA PRO A 110 23.09 -19.76 2.94
C PRO A 110 23.43 -20.69 1.76
N VAL A 111 24.66 -21.17 1.68
CA VAL A 111 25.15 -21.96 0.54
C VAL A 111 25.94 -23.21 1.01
N THR A 112 25.96 -24.23 0.17
CA THR A 112 26.84 -25.41 0.35
C THR A 112 28.18 -25.22 -0.34
N ASP A 113 28.22 -24.44 -1.40
CA ASP A 113 29.39 -24.13 -2.21
C ASP A 113 29.48 -22.63 -2.50
N ALA A 114 30.68 -22.06 -2.51
CA ALA A 114 30.94 -20.65 -2.72
C ALA A 114 30.42 -20.09 -4.06
N HIS A 115 30.26 -20.94 -5.07
CA HIS A 115 29.77 -20.53 -6.40
C HIS A 115 28.25 -20.68 -6.55
N GLN A 116 27.55 -21.21 -5.53
CA GLN A 116 26.10 -21.34 -5.53
C GLN A 116 25.47 -19.95 -5.50
N LYS A 117 24.53 -19.69 -6.43
CA LYS A 117 23.85 -18.39 -6.59
C LYS A 117 22.37 -18.44 -6.17
N GLU A 118 21.85 -19.64 -5.96
CA GLU A 118 20.45 -19.89 -5.68
C GLU A 118 20.27 -21.16 -4.86
N VAL A 119 19.18 -21.26 -4.12
CA VAL A 119 18.81 -22.44 -3.34
C VAL A 119 17.34 -22.78 -3.56
N LEU A 120 17.03 -24.08 -3.57
CA LEU A 120 15.65 -24.54 -3.60
C LEU A 120 15.03 -24.44 -2.21
N PHE A 121 13.76 -24.03 -2.16
CA PHE A 121 12.94 -24.03 -0.96
C PHE A 121 11.53 -24.57 -1.24
N HIS A 122 10.76 -24.80 -0.20
CA HIS A 122 9.39 -25.26 -0.30
C HIS A 122 8.49 -24.41 0.59
N HIS A 123 7.41 -23.89 0.05
CA HIS A 123 6.45 -23.05 0.79
C HIS A 123 5.83 -23.73 2.02
N ALA A 124 5.72 -25.08 2.00
CA ALA A 124 5.29 -25.85 3.16
C ALA A 124 6.25 -25.75 4.36
N ASN A 125 7.51 -25.35 4.12
CA ASN A 125 8.53 -25.17 5.14
C ASN A 125 8.67 -23.73 5.62
N GLU A 126 7.83 -22.82 5.12
CA GLU A 126 7.81 -21.42 5.55
C GLU A 126 6.84 -21.22 6.72
N ASN A 127 7.25 -20.38 7.66
CA ASN A 127 6.39 -19.86 8.73
C ASN A 127 6.47 -18.33 8.71
N VAL A 128 5.34 -17.67 8.42
CA VAL A 128 5.28 -16.23 8.29
C VAL A 128 4.15 -15.65 9.13
N ARG A 129 4.44 -14.54 9.81
CA ARG A 129 3.48 -13.71 10.54
C ARG A 129 4.02 -12.29 10.64
N PRO A 130 3.22 -11.29 10.98
CA PRO A 130 3.72 -9.93 11.12
C PRO A 130 4.98 -9.86 12.00
N GLY A 131 6.03 -9.23 11.47
CA GLY A 131 7.32 -9.08 12.15
C GLY A 131 8.23 -10.31 12.21
N TYR A 132 7.84 -11.42 11.58
CA TYR A 132 8.64 -12.65 11.60
C TYR A 132 8.47 -13.48 10.33
N TYR A 133 9.59 -13.98 9.83
CA TYR A 133 9.63 -14.96 8.75
C TYR A 133 10.59 -16.09 9.11
N ALA A 134 10.28 -17.33 8.74
CA ALA A 134 11.20 -18.43 8.84
C ALA A 134 11.00 -19.44 7.71
N VAL A 135 12.10 -20.10 7.32
CA VAL A 135 12.06 -21.20 6.34
C VAL A 135 13.12 -22.26 6.64
N LYS A 136 12.76 -23.52 6.40
CA LYS A 136 13.69 -24.63 6.43
C LYS A 136 14.22 -24.90 5.02
N LEU A 137 15.50 -24.63 4.79
CA LEU A 137 16.20 -25.03 3.59
C LEU A 137 16.77 -26.43 3.76
N GLN A 138 16.77 -27.22 2.67
CA GLN A 138 17.28 -28.60 2.72
C GLN A 138 18.75 -28.69 2.27
N GLN A 139 19.15 -27.81 1.37
CA GLN A 139 20.52 -27.71 0.86
C GLN A 139 20.93 -26.25 0.70
N PRO A 140 21.72 -25.70 1.66
CA PRO A 140 22.21 -26.34 2.89
C PRO A 140 21.10 -26.66 3.88
N ASN A 141 21.29 -27.70 4.71
CA ASN A 141 20.36 -28.01 5.79
C ASN A 141 20.44 -26.93 6.87
N VAL A 142 19.62 -25.89 6.77
CA VAL A 142 19.60 -24.76 7.68
C VAL A 142 18.18 -24.28 7.97
N TRP A 143 17.91 -23.94 9.20
CA TRP A 143 16.73 -23.19 9.60
C TRP A 143 17.07 -21.71 9.60
N VAL A 144 16.39 -20.93 8.78
CA VAL A 144 16.54 -19.48 8.66
C VAL A 144 15.38 -18.82 9.37
N GLU A 145 15.66 -17.85 10.23
CA GLU A 145 14.67 -17.03 10.92
C GLU A 145 15.03 -15.56 10.80
N LEU A 146 14.04 -14.72 10.53
CA LEU A 146 14.19 -13.30 10.27
C LEU A 146 13.20 -12.50 11.11
N THR A 147 13.66 -11.38 11.64
CA THR A 147 12.82 -10.35 12.26
C THR A 147 13.41 -8.97 11.97
N ALA A 148 12.67 -7.91 12.25
CA ALA A 148 13.12 -6.56 11.93
C ALA A 148 12.66 -5.54 12.97
N THR A 149 13.38 -4.42 13.01
CA THR A 149 12.97 -3.14 13.59
C THR A 149 12.75 -2.14 12.46
N LYS A 150 12.61 -0.86 12.78
CA LYS A 150 12.38 0.15 11.73
C LYS A 150 13.54 0.28 10.74
N ARG A 151 14.82 0.17 11.23
CA ARG A 151 16.03 0.45 10.44
C ARG A 151 17.05 -0.68 10.48
N ALA A 152 16.72 -1.79 11.15
CA ALA A 152 17.64 -2.92 11.26
C ALA A 152 16.92 -4.25 11.06
N GLY A 153 17.57 -5.17 10.32
CA GLY A 153 17.17 -6.56 10.18
C GLY A 153 17.92 -7.44 11.15
N PHE A 154 17.33 -8.55 11.58
CA PHE A 154 17.94 -9.53 12.44
C PHE A 154 17.69 -10.94 11.93
N HIS A 155 18.77 -11.64 11.58
CA HIS A 155 18.76 -13.00 11.08
C HIS A 155 19.24 -13.98 12.14
N ARG A 156 18.72 -15.22 12.10
CA ARG A 156 19.25 -16.36 12.83
C ARG A 156 19.31 -17.58 11.92
N TYR A 157 20.50 -18.16 11.78
CA TYR A 157 20.76 -19.34 10.98
C TYR A 157 21.15 -20.50 11.88
N THR A 158 20.33 -21.55 11.93
CA THR A 158 20.62 -22.77 12.70
C THR A 158 20.92 -23.89 11.71
N PHE A 159 22.21 -24.23 11.58
CA PHE A 159 22.68 -25.27 10.67
C PHE A 159 22.42 -26.66 11.24
N GLY A 160 22.09 -27.61 10.37
CA GLY A 160 21.94 -29.01 10.74
C GLY A 160 23.28 -29.66 11.11
N ALA A 161 23.25 -30.71 11.93
CA ALA A 161 24.46 -31.41 12.38
C ALA A 161 25.30 -32.06 11.25
N ASP A 162 24.71 -32.23 10.08
CA ASP A 162 25.34 -32.72 8.87
C ASP A 162 26.15 -31.64 8.13
N VAL A 163 25.93 -30.36 8.42
CA VAL A 163 26.63 -29.24 7.80
C VAL A 163 28.00 -29.07 8.42
N LYS A 164 29.06 -29.43 7.68
CA LYS A 164 30.45 -29.36 8.15
C LYS A 164 31.07 -27.97 7.98
N LYS A 165 30.58 -27.20 7.00
CA LYS A 165 31.02 -25.83 6.72
C LYS A 165 29.80 -24.94 6.58
N ALA A 166 29.54 -24.14 7.61
CA ALA A 166 28.50 -23.16 7.55
C ALA A 166 28.98 -21.93 6.76
N GLN A 167 28.30 -21.64 5.68
CA GLN A 167 28.68 -20.58 4.73
C GLN A 167 27.47 -19.82 4.27
N LEU A 168 27.67 -18.50 4.08
CA LEU A 168 26.71 -17.63 3.42
C LEU A 168 27.41 -16.81 2.33
N VAL A 169 26.68 -16.41 1.33
CA VAL A 169 27.09 -15.37 0.39
C VAL A 169 26.43 -14.07 0.82
N LEU A 170 27.20 -13.02 1.06
CA LEU A 170 26.74 -11.64 1.10
C LEU A 170 26.76 -11.13 -0.34
N ASP A 171 25.60 -10.73 -0.84
CA ASP A 171 25.41 -10.27 -2.20
C ASP A 171 24.99 -8.78 -2.19
N LEU A 172 25.80 -7.94 -2.82
CA LEU A 172 25.55 -6.51 -3.07
C LEU A 172 25.34 -6.22 -4.57
N PHE A 173 25.36 -7.27 -5.41
CA PHE A 173 25.21 -7.13 -6.85
C PHE A 173 23.75 -7.33 -7.29
N GLN A 174 23.08 -8.28 -6.68
CA GLN A 174 21.72 -8.65 -7.06
C GLN A 174 20.73 -7.53 -6.66
N GLY A 175 19.78 -7.25 -7.55
CA GLY A 175 18.62 -6.38 -7.31
C GLY A 175 17.35 -7.02 -7.81
N ILE A 176 16.19 -6.46 -7.49
CA ILE A 176 14.87 -6.90 -7.96
C ILE A 176 14.49 -6.08 -9.20
N GLY A 177 14.03 -6.74 -10.26
CA GLY A 177 13.45 -6.08 -11.42
C GLY A 177 14.42 -5.15 -12.14
N TRP A 178 14.19 -3.84 -12.03
CA TRP A 178 14.97 -2.82 -12.73
C TRP A 178 16.18 -2.33 -11.94
N ASP A 179 16.29 -2.66 -10.67
CA ASP A 179 17.41 -2.26 -9.83
C ASP A 179 18.73 -2.87 -10.34
N LYS A 180 19.73 -2.01 -10.50
CA LYS A 180 21.09 -2.39 -10.92
C LYS A 180 22.12 -1.63 -10.09
N PRO A 181 23.11 -2.33 -9.50
CA PRO A 181 24.15 -1.68 -8.73
C PRO A 181 25.01 -0.79 -9.63
N THR A 182 25.31 0.40 -9.14
CA THR A 182 26.23 1.36 -9.78
C THR A 182 27.56 1.46 -9.05
N ASP A 183 27.55 1.20 -7.73
CA ASP A 183 28.74 1.16 -6.88
C ASP A 183 28.46 0.29 -5.65
N TYR A 184 29.45 -0.48 -5.21
CA TYR A 184 29.33 -1.32 -4.02
C TYR A 184 30.72 -1.67 -3.48
N ALA A 185 30.84 -1.68 -2.16
CA ALA A 185 32.07 -2.10 -1.49
C ALA A 185 31.80 -2.61 -0.08
N LEU A 186 32.72 -3.42 0.43
CA LEU A 186 32.95 -3.57 1.85
C LEU A 186 34.08 -2.61 2.26
N ASP A 187 33.71 -1.55 2.96
CA ASP A 187 34.63 -0.50 3.41
C ASP A 187 35.34 -0.89 4.71
N GLU A 188 34.68 -1.73 5.52
CA GLU A 188 35.23 -2.31 6.74
C GLU A 188 35.01 -3.83 6.74
N VAL A 189 36.07 -4.60 7.04
CA VAL A 189 35.99 -6.06 7.27
C VAL A 189 36.72 -6.38 8.57
N LYS A 190 35.98 -6.94 9.54
CA LYS A 190 36.46 -7.39 10.85
C LYS A 190 35.97 -8.82 11.10
N GLU A 191 36.54 -9.51 12.05
CA GLU A 191 36.15 -10.89 12.40
C GLU A 191 34.67 -11.04 12.79
N THR A 192 34.05 -9.99 13.35
CA THR A 192 32.65 -10.02 13.81
C THR A 192 31.79 -8.93 13.19
N ALA A 193 32.28 -8.21 12.17
CA ALA A 193 31.49 -7.19 11.50
C ALA A 193 32.01 -6.88 10.10
N VAL A 194 31.09 -6.54 9.20
CA VAL A 194 31.41 -5.86 7.94
C VAL A 194 30.57 -4.61 7.83
N ALA A 195 31.09 -3.62 7.13
CA ALA A 195 30.34 -2.42 6.78
C ALA A 195 30.68 -1.97 5.36
N GLY A 196 29.74 -1.34 4.70
CA GLY A 196 29.93 -0.94 3.32
C GLY A 196 28.75 -0.19 2.77
N HIS A 197 28.68 -0.15 1.45
CA HIS A 197 27.61 0.50 0.75
C HIS A 197 27.19 -0.30 -0.50
N ARG A 198 25.96 -0.07 -0.92
CA ARG A 198 25.39 -0.45 -2.20
C ARG A 198 24.64 0.74 -2.78
N PHE A 199 25.09 1.25 -3.90
CA PHE A 199 24.39 2.29 -4.67
C PHE A 199 23.83 1.65 -5.92
N SER A 200 22.63 2.08 -6.31
CA SER A 200 21.95 1.50 -7.44
C SER A 200 21.18 2.52 -8.25
N THR A 201 20.78 2.11 -9.43
CA THR A 201 19.91 2.83 -10.36
C THR A 201 18.88 1.87 -10.92
N GLY A 202 17.72 2.40 -11.18
CA GLY A 202 16.61 1.66 -11.79
C GLY A 202 15.48 2.63 -12.09
N TRP A 203 14.32 2.35 -11.58
CA TRP A 203 13.18 3.25 -11.58
C TRP A 203 13.49 4.51 -10.76
N ALA A 204 13.99 4.35 -9.54
CA ALA A 204 14.66 5.42 -8.80
C ALA A 204 16.11 5.52 -9.27
N LYS A 205 16.53 6.70 -9.75
CA LYS A 205 17.75 6.86 -10.56
C LYS A 205 19.04 6.88 -9.76
N ASP A 206 19.03 7.31 -8.49
CA ASP A 206 20.22 7.47 -7.65
C ASP A 206 19.91 7.01 -6.22
N GLN A 207 19.96 5.72 -5.99
CA GLN A 207 19.70 5.11 -4.68
C GLN A 207 21.02 4.96 -3.92
N LYS A 208 21.00 5.32 -2.65
CA LYS A 208 22.15 5.20 -1.75
C LYS A 208 21.76 4.38 -0.53
N ASN A 209 22.45 3.29 -0.33
CA ASN A 209 22.29 2.43 0.83
C ASN A 209 23.64 2.12 1.46
N PHE A 210 23.80 2.51 2.71
CA PHE A 210 24.93 2.17 3.56
C PHE A 210 24.49 1.13 4.58
N PHE A 211 25.37 0.19 4.93
CA PHE A 211 25.02 -0.85 5.88
C PHE A 211 26.15 -1.20 6.84
N VAL A 212 25.76 -1.77 7.97
CA VAL A 212 26.64 -2.44 8.93
C VAL A 212 26.01 -3.79 9.26
N ALA A 213 26.75 -4.87 9.06
CA ALA A 213 26.35 -6.21 9.49
C ALA A 213 27.28 -6.68 10.62
N GLU A 214 26.71 -7.00 11.78
CA GLU A 214 27.40 -7.59 12.92
C GLU A 214 27.08 -9.08 13.02
N PHE A 215 28.08 -9.91 13.33
CA PHE A 215 27.97 -11.36 13.47
C PHE A 215 28.14 -11.78 14.94
N SER A 216 27.31 -12.71 15.41
CA SER A 216 27.35 -13.19 16.80
C SER A 216 28.56 -14.06 17.15
N GLN A 217 29.38 -14.40 16.17
CA GLN A 217 30.62 -15.16 16.29
C GLN A 217 31.60 -14.78 15.18
N PRO A 218 32.90 -15.07 15.32
CA PRO A 218 33.88 -14.78 14.29
C PRO A 218 33.54 -15.41 12.95
N VAL A 219 33.78 -14.68 11.86
CA VAL A 219 33.62 -15.12 10.47
C VAL A 219 34.88 -14.78 9.68
N GLN A 220 35.10 -15.53 8.61
CA GLN A 220 36.08 -15.19 7.57
C GLN A 220 35.32 -14.69 6.35
N VAL A 221 35.68 -13.51 5.87
CA VAL A 221 35.05 -12.87 4.70
C VAL A 221 36.06 -12.87 3.55
N GLN A 222 35.68 -13.43 2.42
CA GLN A 222 36.52 -13.55 1.22
C GLN A 222 35.73 -13.05 -0.01
N PRO A 223 36.35 -12.23 -0.87
CA PRO A 223 35.69 -11.83 -2.11
C PRO A 223 35.53 -13.04 -3.04
N LEU A 224 34.40 -13.11 -3.73
CA LEU A 224 34.13 -14.15 -4.75
C LEU A 224 34.24 -13.56 -6.16
N ASP A 225 33.17 -12.94 -6.61
CA ASP A 225 33.06 -12.28 -7.91
C ASP A 225 32.27 -10.96 -7.75
N SER A 226 31.90 -10.35 -8.84
CA SER A 226 31.25 -9.04 -8.87
C SER A 226 30.22 -8.83 -7.75
N GLY A 227 30.60 -8.07 -6.72
CA GLY A 227 29.71 -7.64 -5.63
C GLY A 227 29.29 -8.74 -4.66
N ARG A 228 29.98 -9.90 -4.63
CA ARG A 228 29.67 -10.99 -3.71
C ARG A 228 30.86 -11.39 -2.85
N TRP A 229 30.58 -11.75 -1.61
CA TRP A 229 31.58 -12.20 -0.63
C TRP A 229 31.12 -13.47 0.06
N LEU A 230 32.04 -14.44 0.20
CA LEU A 230 31.82 -15.62 1.02
C LEU A 230 32.04 -15.26 2.49
N VAL A 231 31.05 -15.55 3.32
CA VAL A 231 31.09 -15.43 4.78
C VAL A 231 31.17 -16.85 5.35
N GLN A 232 32.34 -17.27 5.82
CA GLN A 232 32.54 -18.57 6.49
C GLN A 232 32.39 -18.40 8.00
N VAL A 233 31.56 -19.24 8.59
CA VAL A 233 31.27 -19.22 10.03
C VAL A 233 32.29 -20.06 10.78
N ALA A 234 32.83 -19.56 11.89
CA ALA A 234 33.85 -20.25 12.67
C ALA A 234 33.34 -21.55 13.32
N ASP A 235 32.10 -21.54 13.84
CA ASP A 235 31.49 -22.67 14.54
C ASP A 235 30.07 -22.95 14.03
N ALA A 236 29.92 -23.98 13.19
CA ALA A 236 28.63 -24.41 12.63
C ALA A 236 27.71 -25.10 13.67
N THR A 237 28.22 -25.46 14.85
CA THR A 237 27.42 -26.15 15.89
C THR A 237 26.54 -25.20 16.70
N ARG A 238 26.79 -23.88 16.60
CA ARG A 238 26.01 -22.83 17.23
C ARG A 238 25.24 -22.02 16.17
N PRO A 239 24.04 -21.52 16.48
CA PRO A 239 23.37 -20.61 15.57
C PRO A 239 24.23 -19.37 15.26
N LEU A 240 24.34 -19.04 14.00
CA LEU A 240 24.85 -17.74 13.58
C LEU A 240 23.71 -16.74 13.62
N MET A 241 23.91 -15.63 14.32
CA MET A 241 23.01 -14.48 14.24
C MET A 241 23.72 -13.33 13.53
N ILE A 242 22.95 -12.57 12.71
CA ILE A 242 23.43 -11.41 11.97
C ILE A 242 22.47 -10.26 12.21
N LYS A 243 22.97 -9.13 12.69
CA LYS A 243 22.22 -7.87 12.80
C LYS A 243 22.68 -6.93 11.69
N VAL A 244 21.76 -6.38 10.92
CA VAL A 244 22.09 -5.50 9.80
C VAL A 244 21.35 -4.17 9.95
N GLY A 245 22.10 -3.09 10.18
CA GLY A 245 21.57 -1.73 10.18
C GLY A 245 21.74 -1.09 8.81
N LEU A 246 20.72 -0.38 8.35
CA LEU A 246 20.74 0.38 7.08
C LEU A 246 20.63 1.88 7.32
N SER A 247 21.17 2.67 6.38
CA SER A 247 21.01 4.12 6.29
C SER A 247 21.18 4.60 4.85
N ALA A 248 20.39 5.60 4.43
CA ALA A 248 20.60 6.28 3.16
C ALA A 248 21.67 7.39 3.25
N VAL A 249 22.26 7.62 4.43
CA VAL A 249 23.15 8.76 4.72
C VAL A 249 24.61 8.32 4.79
N SER A 250 24.95 7.39 5.72
CA SER A 250 26.31 6.96 5.94
C SER A 250 26.42 5.63 6.70
N ILE A 251 27.61 5.00 6.66
CA ILE A 251 27.95 3.81 7.49
C ILE A 251 27.83 4.16 8.99
N ALA A 252 28.24 5.35 9.39
CA ALA A 252 28.14 5.78 10.78
C ALA A 252 26.68 5.82 11.27
N ASN A 253 25.77 6.31 10.43
CA ASN A 253 24.33 6.32 10.72
C ASN A 253 23.74 4.90 10.73
N ALA A 254 24.11 4.05 9.77
CA ALA A 254 23.70 2.65 9.76
C ALA A 254 24.10 1.92 11.07
N ARG A 255 25.31 2.19 11.55
CA ARG A 255 25.81 1.68 12.83
C ARG A 255 25.01 2.22 14.02
N GLN A 256 24.73 3.52 14.02
CA GLN A 256 23.94 4.17 15.08
C GLN A 256 22.50 3.63 15.10
N ASN A 257 21.87 3.45 13.94
CA ASN A 257 20.55 2.83 13.80
C ASN A 257 20.54 1.43 14.43
N LEU A 258 21.52 0.60 14.05
CA LEU A 258 21.65 -0.76 14.54
C LEU A 258 21.82 -0.83 16.06
N GLN A 259 22.75 -0.04 16.60
CA GLN A 259 23.05 -0.02 18.04
C GLN A 259 21.89 0.53 18.87
N THR A 260 21.11 1.45 18.32
CA THR A 260 19.93 2.02 18.99
C THR A 260 18.76 1.03 18.99
N GLU A 261 18.52 0.36 17.87
CA GLU A 261 17.31 -0.46 17.71
C GLU A 261 17.51 -1.93 18.10
N ILE A 262 18.74 -2.50 17.93
CA ILE A 262 19.09 -3.88 18.31
C ILE A 262 20.43 -3.89 19.06
N PRO A 263 20.46 -3.42 20.33
CA PRO A 263 21.71 -3.28 21.08
C PRO A 263 22.36 -4.60 21.44
N ASP A 264 21.57 -5.66 21.63
CA ASP A 264 22.04 -6.97 22.07
C ASP A 264 21.67 -8.11 21.10
N TRP A 265 21.99 -9.35 21.46
CA TRP A 265 21.78 -10.55 20.65
C TRP A 265 20.49 -11.32 21.01
N ASN A 266 19.52 -10.67 21.67
CA ASN A 266 18.27 -11.33 22.06
C ASN A 266 17.25 -11.34 20.92
N PHE A 267 17.41 -12.32 20.01
CA PHE A 267 16.53 -12.48 18.84
C PHE A 267 15.04 -12.55 19.20
N HIS A 268 14.70 -13.33 20.25
CA HIS A 268 13.31 -13.50 20.67
C HIS A 268 12.68 -12.21 21.22
N GLN A 269 13.47 -11.36 21.85
CA GLN A 269 12.99 -10.05 22.31
C GLN A 269 12.61 -9.15 21.13
N VAL A 270 13.41 -9.12 20.06
CA VAL A 270 13.11 -8.32 18.85
C VAL A 270 11.86 -8.86 18.15
N VAL A 271 11.70 -10.19 18.06
CA VAL A 271 10.46 -10.82 17.57
C VAL A 271 9.24 -10.38 18.37
N ALA A 272 9.32 -10.38 19.71
CA ALA A 272 8.24 -9.97 20.58
C ALA A 272 7.91 -8.47 20.42
N GLN A 273 8.93 -7.61 20.31
CA GLN A 273 8.75 -6.18 20.07
C GLN A 273 8.09 -5.88 18.71
N ALA A 274 8.44 -6.64 17.67
CA ALA A 274 7.81 -6.53 16.35
C ALA A 274 6.33 -6.95 16.41
N ASP A 275 6.01 -8.07 17.08
CA ASP A 275 4.62 -8.50 17.29
C ASP A 275 3.81 -7.47 18.09
N GLU A 276 4.37 -6.90 19.16
CA GLU A 276 3.73 -5.83 19.94
C GLU A 276 3.49 -4.57 19.09
N ALA A 277 4.45 -4.17 18.26
CA ALA A 277 4.30 -3.04 17.38
C ALA A 277 3.13 -3.25 16.40
N TRP A 278 3.02 -4.43 15.80
CA TRP A 278 1.90 -4.79 14.93
C TRP A 278 0.57 -4.84 15.68
N ASN A 279 0.50 -5.47 16.85
CA ASN A 279 -0.72 -5.53 17.65
C ASN A 279 -1.23 -4.15 18.04
N ARG A 280 -0.33 -3.23 18.37
CA ARG A 280 -0.70 -1.83 18.69
C ARG A 280 -1.34 -1.14 17.52
N GLU A 281 -0.78 -1.25 16.31
CA GLU A 281 -1.29 -0.59 15.12
C GLU A 281 -2.60 -1.25 14.61
N LEU A 282 -2.66 -2.58 14.58
CA LEU A 282 -3.88 -3.33 14.24
C LEU A 282 -5.03 -3.01 15.21
N GLY A 283 -4.72 -2.78 16.48
CA GLY A 283 -5.69 -2.42 17.52
C GLY A 283 -6.33 -1.04 17.37
N LYS A 284 -5.86 -0.22 16.45
CA LYS A 284 -6.50 1.07 16.14
C LYS A 284 -7.89 0.92 15.52
N VAL A 285 -8.18 -0.23 14.90
CA VAL A 285 -9.52 -0.59 14.46
C VAL A 285 -9.88 -1.98 14.97
N MET A 286 -10.87 -2.05 15.86
CA MET A 286 -11.41 -3.32 16.36
C MET A 286 -12.68 -3.67 15.60
N VAL A 287 -12.73 -4.87 15.01
CA VAL A 287 -13.93 -5.34 14.29
C VAL A 287 -14.54 -6.55 14.97
N GLU A 288 -15.88 -6.62 14.94
CA GLU A 288 -16.69 -7.77 15.34
C GLU A 288 -17.42 -8.31 14.13
N THR A 289 -17.30 -9.59 13.85
CA THR A 289 -18.01 -10.33 12.81
C THR A 289 -17.97 -11.83 13.11
N LEU A 290 -18.99 -12.56 12.69
CA LEU A 290 -19.01 -14.02 12.73
C LEU A 290 -18.24 -14.65 11.55
N ASP A 291 -17.98 -13.89 10.50
CA ASP A 291 -17.21 -14.32 9.35
C ASP A 291 -15.69 -14.25 9.65
N SER A 292 -15.09 -15.40 9.90
CA SER A 292 -13.66 -15.51 10.21
C SER A 292 -12.76 -15.19 9.01
N ILE A 293 -13.25 -15.42 7.78
CA ILE A 293 -12.53 -15.11 6.53
C ILE A 293 -12.51 -13.60 6.35
N ALA A 294 -13.66 -12.93 6.43
CA ALA A 294 -13.73 -11.47 6.35
C ALA A 294 -12.86 -10.79 7.41
N ARG A 295 -12.80 -11.32 8.64
CA ARG A 295 -11.92 -10.83 9.70
C ARG A 295 -10.45 -10.97 9.32
N ARG A 296 -10.05 -12.10 8.75
CA ARG A 296 -8.67 -12.34 8.32
C ARG A 296 -8.27 -11.41 7.20
N ILE A 297 -9.11 -11.28 6.17
CA ILE A 297 -8.88 -10.32 5.07
C ILE A 297 -8.77 -8.90 5.64
N PHE A 298 -9.63 -8.49 6.59
CA PHE A 298 -9.61 -7.16 7.18
C PHE A 298 -8.29 -6.85 7.90
N TYR A 299 -7.84 -7.75 8.80
CA TYR A 299 -6.58 -7.50 9.50
C TYR A 299 -5.36 -7.67 8.61
N THR A 300 -5.44 -8.49 7.56
CA THR A 300 -4.39 -8.56 6.54
C THR A 300 -4.35 -7.27 5.70
N ALA A 301 -5.49 -6.72 5.32
CA ALA A 301 -5.56 -5.41 4.67
C ALA A 301 -4.99 -4.29 5.57
N MET A 302 -5.30 -4.32 6.89
CA MET A 302 -4.66 -3.42 7.86
C MET A 302 -3.13 -3.58 7.86
N TYR A 303 -2.62 -4.81 7.83
CA TYR A 303 -1.18 -5.09 7.76
C TYR A 303 -0.56 -4.53 6.47
N HIS A 304 -1.14 -4.79 5.30
CA HIS A 304 -0.64 -4.28 4.02
C HIS A 304 -0.62 -2.75 3.98
N SER A 305 -1.68 -2.08 4.47
CA SER A 305 -1.79 -0.62 4.46
C SER A 305 -0.76 0.10 5.35
N MET A 306 0.03 -0.64 6.13
CA MET A 306 1.07 -0.11 7.01
C MET A 306 2.49 -0.57 6.62
N THR A 307 2.66 -1.21 5.47
CA THR A 307 3.98 -1.53 4.91
C THR A 307 4.67 -0.26 4.39
N ALA A 308 3.88 0.70 3.89
CA ALA A 308 4.33 2.01 3.43
C ALA A 308 3.34 3.11 3.87
N PRO A 309 3.76 4.42 3.84
CA PRO A 309 5.09 4.93 3.50
C PRO A 309 6.16 4.46 4.48
N SER A 310 7.40 4.30 4.00
CA SER A 310 8.50 3.80 4.83
C SER A 310 9.27 4.95 5.47
N VAL A 311 9.69 4.80 6.72
CA VAL A 311 10.62 5.72 7.38
C VAL A 311 11.89 5.87 6.54
N PHE A 312 12.31 7.12 6.30
CA PHE A 312 13.48 7.44 5.50
C PHE A 312 14.34 8.51 6.18
N SER A 313 14.46 8.42 7.48
CA SER A 313 15.40 9.19 8.31
C SER A 313 16.05 8.29 9.34
N ASP A 314 17.30 8.60 9.70
CA ASP A 314 18.05 7.89 10.71
C ASP A 314 17.62 8.29 12.13
N VAL A 315 18.05 7.55 13.14
CA VAL A 315 17.69 7.82 14.56
C VAL A 315 18.17 9.17 15.06
N ASN A 316 19.19 9.75 14.41
CA ASN A 316 19.70 11.09 14.72
C ASN A 316 18.94 12.23 13.98
N GLY A 317 17.92 11.87 13.14
CA GLY A 317 17.13 12.82 12.37
C GLY A 317 17.74 13.23 11.02
N GLU A 318 18.90 12.68 10.62
CA GLU A 318 19.45 12.91 9.30
C GLU A 318 18.71 12.08 8.24
N TYR A 319 18.58 12.63 7.03
CA TYR A 319 17.96 11.93 5.89
C TYR A 319 18.52 12.44 4.56
N ARG A 320 18.44 11.62 3.52
CA ARG A 320 18.75 12.03 2.15
C ARG A 320 17.52 12.67 1.51
N GLY A 321 17.67 13.91 1.06
CA GLY A 321 16.62 14.68 0.41
C GLY A 321 16.46 14.37 -1.07
N ALA A 322 15.38 14.90 -1.67
CA ALA A 322 15.10 14.79 -3.11
C ALA A 322 16.11 15.56 -4.00
N ASP A 323 16.98 16.39 -3.41
CA ASP A 323 18.10 17.06 -4.06
C ASP A 323 19.42 16.26 -3.98
N GLY A 324 19.36 15.02 -3.49
CA GLY A 324 20.52 14.14 -3.30
C GLY A 324 21.43 14.51 -2.13
N LYS A 325 21.10 15.57 -1.36
CA LYS A 325 21.91 16.03 -0.22
C LYS A 325 21.42 15.41 1.09
N VAL A 326 22.29 15.42 2.09
CA VAL A 326 21.94 15.07 3.46
C VAL A 326 21.35 16.29 4.15
N HIS A 327 20.20 16.09 4.80
CA HIS A 327 19.48 17.08 5.58
C HIS A 327 19.30 16.61 7.01
N GLN A 328 19.06 17.58 7.91
CA GLN A 328 18.70 17.34 9.31
C GLN A 328 17.25 17.78 9.52
N GLY A 329 16.41 16.90 10.08
CA GLY A 329 15.03 17.21 10.45
C GLY A 329 14.73 16.95 11.91
N ASP A 330 13.73 17.67 12.44
CA ASP A 330 13.09 17.43 13.74
C ASP A 330 11.77 16.66 13.58
N PHE A 331 11.63 15.96 12.45
CA PHE A 331 10.49 15.16 12.05
C PHE A 331 10.97 13.84 11.43
N THR A 332 10.08 12.85 11.37
CA THR A 332 10.34 11.60 10.62
C THR A 332 10.12 11.84 9.14
N ASN A 333 11.17 11.70 8.32
CA ASN A 333 11.05 11.75 6.87
C ASN A 333 10.60 10.39 6.34
N TYR A 334 9.79 10.38 5.26
CA TYR A 334 9.24 9.19 4.65
C TYR A 334 9.59 9.07 3.17
N THR A 335 9.59 7.83 2.68
CA THR A 335 9.73 7.46 1.27
C THR A 335 8.65 6.42 0.89
N THR A 336 8.70 5.93 -0.34
CA THR A 336 7.72 4.97 -0.90
C THR A 336 6.32 5.59 -0.91
N LEU A 337 6.23 6.71 -1.67
CA LEU A 337 5.04 7.55 -1.74
C LEU A 337 4.36 7.36 -3.11
N SER A 338 3.48 6.36 -3.22
CA SER A 338 2.66 6.08 -4.40
C SER A 338 1.38 6.93 -4.39
N LEU A 339 1.52 8.25 -4.62
CA LEU A 339 0.47 9.20 -4.28
C LEU A 339 -0.72 9.20 -5.24
N TRP A 340 -0.50 8.81 -6.52
CA TRP A 340 -1.58 8.68 -7.49
C TRP A 340 -2.64 7.65 -7.05
N ASP A 341 -2.18 6.60 -6.39
CA ASP A 341 -3.01 5.54 -5.84
C ASP A 341 -3.59 5.94 -4.50
N THR A 342 -2.71 6.29 -3.55
CA THR A 342 -3.01 6.38 -2.12
C THR A 342 -3.85 7.59 -1.70
N TYR A 343 -3.96 8.66 -2.53
CA TYR A 343 -4.81 9.79 -2.20
C TYR A 343 -6.30 9.42 -2.11
N ARG A 344 -6.70 8.29 -2.69
CA ARG A 344 -8.10 7.87 -2.88
C ARG A 344 -8.69 7.17 -1.65
N ALA A 345 -7.90 6.33 -0.95
CA ALA A 345 -8.37 5.64 0.26
C ALA A 345 -7.29 5.54 1.35
N ALA A 346 -6.02 5.23 1.02
CA ALA A 346 -4.99 5.01 2.02
C ALA A 346 -4.73 6.27 2.88
N HIS A 347 -4.49 7.43 2.28
CA HIS A 347 -4.33 8.68 3.04
C HIS A 347 -5.60 9.11 3.77
N PRO A 348 -6.82 9.06 3.19
CA PRO A 348 -8.05 9.23 3.96
C PRO A 348 -8.19 8.31 5.17
N LEU A 349 -7.82 7.01 5.04
CA LEU A 349 -7.78 6.07 6.16
C LEU A 349 -6.76 6.51 7.22
N MET A 350 -5.54 6.90 6.81
CA MET A 350 -4.51 7.38 7.73
C MET A 350 -4.99 8.58 8.56
N THR A 351 -5.83 9.44 8.00
CA THR A 351 -6.41 10.58 8.76
C THR A 351 -7.33 10.13 9.88
N LEU A 352 -7.85 8.93 9.85
CA LEU A 352 -8.67 8.35 10.90
C LEU A 352 -7.83 7.62 11.98
N ILE A 353 -6.80 6.86 11.55
CA ILE A 353 -6.14 5.88 12.42
C ILE A 353 -4.64 6.15 12.71
N HIS A 354 -3.96 6.99 11.92
CA HIS A 354 -2.51 7.26 12.06
C HIS A 354 -2.20 8.75 12.19
N LYS A 355 -3.03 9.47 12.95
CA LYS A 355 -2.96 10.94 13.09
C LYS A 355 -1.61 11.46 13.58
N GLU A 356 -0.93 10.69 14.40
CA GLU A 356 0.35 11.03 15.00
C GLU A 356 1.49 11.21 13.98
N MET A 357 1.44 10.50 12.85
CA MET A 357 2.45 10.62 11.80
C MET A 357 2.14 11.68 10.74
N LEU A 358 0.91 12.16 10.66
CA LEU A 358 0.49 13.07 9.58
C LEU A 358 1.22 14.42 9.55
N PRO A 359 1.60 15.05 10.69
CA PRO A 359 2.44 16.24 10.65
C PRO A 359 3.81 15.98 10.00
N ASP A 360 4.39 14.81 10.21
CA ASP A 360 5.67 14.42 9.65
C ASP A 360 5.55 14.10 8.15
N VAL A 361 4.46 13.43 7.74
CA VAL A 361 4.13 13.21 6.32
C VAL A 361 3.99 14.57 5.58
N ALA A 362 3.27 15.52 6.16
CA ALA A 362 3.15 16.86 5.58
C ALA A 362 4.49 17.57 5.49
N SER A 363 5.34 17.46 6.53
CA SER A 363 6.69 18.02 6.54
C SER A 363 7.56 17.40 5.46
N THR A 364 7.47 16.07 5.27
CA THR A 364 8.14 15.35 4.17
C THR A 364 7.76 15.96 2.82
N PHE A 365 6.48 16.13 2.53
CA PHE A 365 5.99 16.68 1.24
C PHE A 365 6.47 18.11 1.02
N ILE A 366 6.40 18.97 2.04
CA ILE A 366 6.85 20.36 1.95
C ILE A 366 8.36 20.43 1.72
N ASN A 367 9.14 19.54 2.37
CA ASN A 367 10.59 19.52 2.16
C ASN A 367 10.97 18.94 0.79
N ILE A 368 10.29 17.92 0.31
CA ILE A 368 10.46 17.44 -1.07
C ILE A 368 10.20 18.58 -2.07
N TYR A 369 9.10 19.35 -1.88
CA TYR A 369 8.86 20.55 -2.71
C TYR A 369 10.01 21.55 -2.65
N ARG A 370 10.54 21.86 -1.46
CA ARG A 370 11.67 22.81 -1.29
C ARG A 370 12.94 22.30 -1.98
N GLN A 371 13.15 21.01 -2.03
CA GLN A 371 14.34 20.36 -2.58
C GLN A 371 14.29 20.18 -4.10
N GLN A 372 13.12 19.85 -4.68
CA GLN A 372 12.98 19.56 -6.11
C GLN A 372 12.05 20.53 -6.88
N GLY A 373 11.43 21.50 -6.20
CA GLY A 373 10.57 22.52 -6.80
C GLY A 373 9.14 22.06 -7.14
N LYS A 374 8.72 20.86 -6.71
CA LYS A 374 7.36 20.34 -6.85
C LYS A 374 7.04 19.35 -5.74
N LEU A 375 5.75 19.16 -5.45
CA LEU A 375 5.28 18.07 -4.58
C LEU A 375 5.57 16.71 -5.21
N PRO A 376 5.70 15.65 -4.39
CA PRO A 376 5.94 14.30 -4.91
C PRO A 376 4.77 13.77 -5.74
N VAL A 377 5.10 12.94 -6.73
CA VAL A 377 4.17 12.13 -7.53
C VAL A 377 4.31 10.67 -7.13
N TRP A 378 5.50 10.09 -7.36
CA TRP A 378 5.89 8.78 -6.90
C TRP A 378 7.35 8.81 -6.44
N HIS A 379 7.56 8.97 -5.13
CA HIS A 379 8.88 9.22 -4.55
C HIS A 379 9.44 7.95 -3.90
N LEU A 380 10.63 7.52 -4.34
CA LEU A 380 11.33 6.34 -3.85
C LEU A 380 12.78 6.65 -3.52
N MET A 381 13.24 6.31 -2.30
CA MET A 381 14.63 6.38 -1.87
C MET A 381 15.30 7.75 -2.15
N GLY A 382 14.59 8.84 -1.88
CA GLY A 382 15.08 10.19 -2.14
C GLY A 382 14.96 10.64 -3.61
N ASN A 383 14.30 9.87 -4.47
CA ASN A 383 14.15 10.17 -5.89
C ASN A 383 12.69 10.33 -6.29
N GLU A 384 12.41 11.30 -7.16
CA GLU A 384 11.14 11.41 -7.83
C GLU A 384 11.17 10.62 -9.14
N THR A 385 10.24 9.69 -9.29
CA THR A 385 10.16 8.85 -10.49
C THR A 385 9.25 9.44 -11.57
N ASP A 386 8.33 10.34 -11.20
CA ASP A 386 7.32 10.93 -12.10
C ASP A 386 6.49 9.89 -12.87
N CYS A 387 6.34 8.71 -12.31
CA CYS A 387 5.78 7.55 -12.98
C CYS A 387 4.34 7.77 -13.44
N MET A 388 3.51 8.39 -12.58
CA MET A 388 2.06 8.52 -12.81
C MET A 388 1.65 9.94 -13.21
N VAL A 389 0.45 10.06 -13.75
CA VAL A 389 -0.14 11.32 -14.22
C VAL A 389 -0.66 12.20 -13.08
N GLY A 390 -0.84 13.49 -13.35
CA GLY A 390 -1.41 14.44 -12.40
C GLY A 390 -0.41 15.00 -11.40
N ASN A 391 -0.95 15.65 -10.36
CA ASN A 391 -0.22 16.19 -9.22
C ASN A 391 -0.77 15.60 -7.91
N PRO A 392 -0.61 14.29 -7.67
CA PRO A 392 -1.32 13.59 -6.59
C PRO A 392 -0.86 14.00 -5.17
N GLY A 393 0.31 14.60 -5.02
CA GLY A 393 0.72 15.19 -3.75
C GLY A 393 -0.18 16.36 -3.30
N ILE A 394 -0.86 17.03 -4.23
CA ILE A 394 -1.78 18.13 -3.92
C ILE A 394 -3.02 17.66 -3.13
N PRO A 395 -3.82 16.68 -3.60
CA PRO A 395 -5.00 16.24 -2.85
C PRO A 395 -4.65 15.67 -1.47
N VAL A 396 -3.53 14.97 -1.33
CA VAL A 396 -3.08 14.48 -0.02
C VAL A 396 -2.77 15.65 0.91
N LEU A 397 -1.90 16.57 0.51
CA LEU A 397 -1.51 17.69 1.35
C LEU A 397 -2.69 18.61 1.67
N ALA A 398 -3.61 18.83 0.72
CA ALA A 398 -4.82 19.59 0.92
C ALA A 398 -5.76 18.96 1.97
N ASP A 399 -5.95 17.64 1.91
CA ASP A 399 -6.75 16.91 2.91
C ASP A 399 -6.17 17.06 4.31
N LEU A 400 -4.82 16.94 4.44
CA LEU A 400 -4.11 17.17 5.71
C LEU A 400 -4.26 18.61 6.23
N VAL A 401 -4.18 19.61 5.35
CA VAL A 401 -4.39 21.01 5.72
C VAL A 401 -5.83 21.25 6.22
N LEU A 402 -6.82 20.77 5.48
CA LEU A 402 -8.24 20.98 5.78
C LEU A 402 -8.69 20.22 7.03
N LYS A 403 -8.09 19.08 7.31
CA LYS A 403 -8.30 18.28 8.53
C LYS A 403 -7.48 18.76 9.73
N GLY A 404 -6.58 19.75 9.56
CA GLY A 404 -5.86 20.41 10.66
C GLY A 404 -4.56 19.78 11.10
N TYR A 405 -3.94 18.90 10.28
CA TYR A 405 -2.69 18.21 10.59
C TYR A 405 -1.42 18.98 10.20
N VAL A 406 -1.55 20.07 9.46
CA VAL A 406 -0.42 20.84 8.95
C VAL A 406 -0.23 22.13 9.77
N LYS A 407 0.94 22.31 10.35
CA LYS A 407 1.31 23.54 11.09
C LYS A 407 1.61 24.68 10.14
N ASP A 408 2.50 24.46 9.16
CA ASP A 408 2.89 25.43 8.12
C ASP A 408 1.90 25.41 6.95
N LYS A 409 0.70 25.93 7.16
CA LYS A 409 -0.37 25.97 6.14
C LYS A 409 -0.01 26.87 4.94
N GLU A 410 0.74 27.94 5.16
CA GLU A 410 1.20 28.83 4.09
C GLU A 410 2.25 28.15 3.21
N GLY A 411 3.24 27.47 3.80
CA GLY A 411 4.22 26.68 3.07
C GLY A 411 3.60 25.51 2.31
N ALA A 412 2.64 24.83 2.91
CA ALA A 412 1.87 23.79 2.23
C ALA A 412 1.07 24.33 1.03
N TYR A 413 0.41 25.49 1.23
CA TYR A 413 -0.33 26.15 0.16
C TYR A 413 0.60 26.57 -1.00
N GLU A 414 1.74 27.17 -0.69
CA GLU A 414 2.72 27.56 -1.70
C GLU A 414 3.24 26.35 -2.48
N ALA A 415 3.56 25.25 -1.80
CA ALA A 415 3.97 24.01 -2.43
C ALA A 415 2.92 23.46 -3.41
N MET A 416 1.64 23.46 -3.01
CA MET A 416 0.53 23.04 -3.87
C MET A 416 0.36 23.99 -5.07
N LYS A 417 0.33 25.29 -4.83
CA LYS A 417 0.15 26.31 -5.86
C LYS A 417 1.26 26.26 -6.91
N GLN A 418 2.52 26.23 -6.48
CA GLN A 418 3.64 26.18 -7.41
C GLN A 418 3.69 24.86 -8.19
N SER A 419 3.38 23.73 -7.57
CA SER A 419 3.27 22.46 -8.27
C SER A 419 2.18 22.49 -9.36
N ALA A 420 1.03 23.12 -9.08
CA ALA A 420 -0.07 23.26 -10.03
C ALA A 420 0.19 24.27 -11.17
N LEU A 421 1.16 25.19 -10.99
CA LEU A 421 1.49 26.26 -11.95
C LEU A 421 2.78 26.01 -12.76
N ARG A 422 3.39 24.84 -12.65
CA ARG A 422 4.57 24.47 -13.46
C ARG A 422 4.28 24.55 -14.97
N GLU A 423 5.35 24.47 -15.76
CA GLU A 423 5.24 24.47 -17.24
C GLU A 423 5.38 23.08 -17.86
N ASP A 424 6.00 22.14 -17.14
CA ASP A 424 6.21 20.76 -17.56
C ASP A 424 4.97 19.88 -17.40
N ARG A 425 5.05 18.61 -17.81
CA ARG A 425 4.02 17.57 -17.67
C ARG A 425 2.64 18.00 -18.24
N GLY A 426 2.64 18.81 -19.31
CA GLY A 426 1.42 19.31 -19.95
C GLY A 426 0.77 20.53 -19.27
N LEU A 427 1.23 20.96 -18.07
CA LEU A 427 0.63 22.10 -17.33
C LEU A 427 0.72 23.43 -18.08
N GLY A 428 1.80 23.65 -18.86
CA GLY A 428 1.90 24.80 -19.76
C GLY A 428 0.81 24.81 -20.84
N LEU A 429 0.46 23.63 -21.39
CA LEU A 429 -0.63 23.47 -22.34
C LEU A 429 -1.98 23.72 -21.67
N LEU A 430 -2.19 23.19 -20.47
CA LEU A 430 -3.41 23.43 -19.69
C LEU A 430 -3.65 24.93 -19.45
N LYS A 431 -2.59 25.67 -19.07
CA LYS A 431 -2.68 27.15 -18.89
C LYS A 431 -3.02 27.87 -20.22
N LYS A 432 -2.44 27.42 -21.32
CA LYS A 432 -2.62 28.06 -22.63
C LYS A 432 -3.99 27.79 -23.25
N TYR A 433 -4.46 26.54 -23.22
CA TYR A 433 -5.67 26.11 -23.94
C TYR A 433 -6.88 25.91 -23.01
N GLY A 434 -6.67 25.84 -21.69
CA GLY A 434 -7.71 25.47 -20.71
C GLY A 434 -8.02 23.96 -20.69
N TYR A 435 -7.22 23.14 -21.38
CA TYR A 435 -7.22 21.69 -21.43
C TYR A 435 -5.91 21.22 -22.05
N LEU A 436 -5.64 19.90 -22.07
CA LEU A 436 -4.48 19.32 -22.74
C LEU A 436 -4.89 18.82 -24.13
N PRO A 437 -4.44 19.49 -25.22
CA PRO A 437 -4.71 19.00 -26.58
C PRO A 437 -3.88 17.75 -26.88
N TYR A 438 -4.53 16.68 -27.37
CA TYR A 438 -3.85 15.41 -27.68
C TYR A 438 -2.81 15.54 -28.82
N ASP A 439 -2.93 16.56 -29.67
CA ASP A 439 -2.02 16.83 -30.79
C ASP A 439 -0.83 17.71 -30.42
N LYS A 440 -0.66 18.06 -29.12
CA LYS A 440 0.44 18.90 -28.62
C LYS A 440 1.19 18.30 -27.43
N ASP A 441 0.59 17.40 -26.67
CA ASP A 441 1.23 16.76 -25.55
C ASP A 441 2.03 15.52 -26.02
N PRO A 442 3.37 15.56 -25.97
CA PRO A 442 4.21 14.44 -26.42
C PRO A 442 4.13 13.22 -25.49
N GLU A 443 3.70 13.42 -24.24
CA GLU A 443 3.60 12.34 -23.25
C GLU A 443 2.28 11.59 -23.34
N MET A 444 1.35 11.99 -24.20
CA MET A 444 0.03 11.38 -24.36
C MET A 444 -0.83 11.43 -23.08
N GLU A 445 -1.80 10.52 -22.92
CA GLU A 445 -2.66 10.36 -21.74
C GLU A 445 -3.42 11.64 -21.35
N THR A 446 -3.81 12.45 -22.34
CA THR A 446 -4.28 13.82 -22.13
C THR A 446 -5.59 13.94 -21.40
N VAL A 447 -6.48 12.94 -21.52
CA VAL A 447 -7.72 12.88 -20.74
C VAL A 447 -7.41 12.56 -19.27
N ALA A 448 -6.62 11.52 -19.02
CA ALA A 448 -6.23 11.14 -17.66
C ALA A 448 -5.54 12.30 -16.94
N LYS A 449 -4.50 12.89 -17.54
CA LYS A 449 -3.80 14.07 -16.99
C LYS A 449 -4.75 15.23 -16.71
N GLY A 450 -5.61 15.56 -17.67
CA GLY A 450 -6.53 16.70 -17.56
C GLY A 450 -7.55 16.53 -16.43
N LEU A 451 -8.06 15.34 -16.22
CA LEU A 451 -8.99 15.02 -15.14
C LEU A 451 -8.28 15.07 -13.76
N GLU A 452 -7.07 14.53 -13.66
CA GLU A 452 -6.27 14.59 -12.43
C GLU A 452 -5.86 16.03 -12.07
N TYR A 453 -5.52 16.86 -13.07
CA TYR A 453 -5.22 18.27 -12.83
C TYR A 453 -6.45 19.06 -12.39
N ALA A 454 -7.63 18.78 -12.95
CA ALA A 454 -8.86 19.42 -12.53
C ALA A 454 -9.19 19.11 -11.05
N LEU A 455 -9.00 17.88 -10.64
CA LEU A 455 -9.16 17.44 -9.26
C LEU A 455 -8.16 18.14 -8.32
N ALA A 456 -6.88 18.17 -8.70
CA ALA A 456 -5.84 18.84 -7.93
C ALA A 456 -6.12 20.35 -7.77
N ASP A 457 -6.59 21.01 -8.82
CA ASP A 457 -6.95 22.42 -8.80
C ASP A 457 -8.12 22.74 -7.84
N ASP A 458 -9.13 21.88 -7.76
CA ASP A 458 -10.19 22.02 -6.77
C ASP A 458 -9.64 21.95 -5.34
N CYS A 459 -8.68 21.04 -5.09
CA CYS A 459 -8.00 20.94 -3.79
C CYS A 459 -7.23 22.23 -3.45
N VAL A 460 -6.49 22.81 -4.42
CA VAL A 460 -5.82 24.11 -4.23
C VAL A 460 -6.84 25.22 -3.94
N ALA A 461 -7.95 25.25 -4.68
CA ALA A 461 -9.01 26.24 -4.47
C ALA A 461 -9.62 26.16 -3.06
N LYS A 462 -9.83 24.95 -2.53
CA LYS A 462 -10.33 24.73 -1.16
C LYS A 462 -9.38 25.29 -0.11
N VAL A 463 -8.08 25.01 -0.22
CA VAL A 463 -7.09 25.54 0.71
C VAL A 463 -6.93 27.05 0.56
N ALA A 464 -6.94 27.58 -0.66
CA ALA A 464 -6.92 29.02 -0.91
C ALA A 464 -8.12 29.72 -0.22
N ARG A 465 -9.33 29.13 -0.25
CA ARG A 465 -10.50 29.66 0.48
C ARG A 465 -10.28 29.65 1.99
N LEU A 466 -9.75 28.56 2.54
CA LEU A 466 -9.42 28.46 3.98
C LEU A 466 -8.47 29.59 4.42
N LEU A 467 -7.48 29.91 3.57
CA LEU A 467 -6.47 30.94 3.86
C LEU A 467 -6.88 32.35 3.42
N GLY A 468 -8.11 32.56 2.93
CA GLY A 468 -8.62 33.85 2.52
C GLY A 468 -8.03 34.40 1.21
N LYS A 469 -7.34 33.59 0.41
CA LYS A 469 -6.69 33.94 -0.86
C LYS A 469 -7.73 33.96 -2.00
N LYS A 470 -8.60 34.95 -2.01
CA LYS A 470 -9.81 35.02 -2.85
C LYS A 470 -9.53 34.92 -4.36
N ALA A 471 -8.46 35.61 -4.85
CA ALA A 471 -8.11 35.59 -6.27
C ALA A 471 -7.69 34.16 -6.73
N ASP A 472 -6.80 33.53 -5.96
CA ASP A 472 -6.35 32.18 -6.25
C ASP A 472 -7.48 31.15 -6.12
N ALA A 473 -8.33 31.30 -5.08
CA ALA A 473 -9.49 30.44 -4.88
C ALA A 473 -10.45 30.48 -6.09
N LYS A 474 -10.64 31.66 -6.69
CA LYS A 474 -11.42 31.82 -7.93
C LYS A 474 -10.72 31.17 -9.11
N TYR A 475 -9.45 31.50 -9.33
CA TYR A 475 -8.68 31.01 -10.46
C TYR A 475 -8.63 29.47 -10.50
N PHE A 476 -8.27 28.84 -9.40
CA PHE A 476 -8.19 27.38 -9.33
C PHE A 476 -9.57 26.71 -9.39
N ALA A 477 -10.61 27.31 -8.81
CA ALA A 477 -11.97 26.80 -8.94
C ALA A 477 -12.49 26.84 -10.39
N GLU A 478 -12.12 27.86 -11.17
CA GLU A 478 -12.44 27.94 -12.60
C GLU A 478 -11.64 26.89 -13.39
N ARG A 479 -10.36 26.74 -13.11
CA ARG A 479 -9.49 25.74 -13.76
C ARG A 479 -9.89 24.30 -13.42
N ALA A 480 -10.41 24.04 -12.22
CA ALA A 480 -10.97 22.76 -11.83
C ALA A 480 -12.18 22.33 -12.68
N GLN A 481 -12.80 23.25 -13.44
CA GLN A 481 -13.88 22.92 -14.38
C GLN A 481 -13.36 22.49 -15.77
N SER A 482 -12.06 22.40 -15.98
CA SER A 482 -11.46 22.02 -17.27
C SER A 482 -11.89 20.62 -17.74
N TYR A 483 -12.23 19.71 -16.81
CA TYR A 483 -12.74 18.37 -17.13
C TYR A 483 -13.94 18.40 -18.08
N ARG A 484 -14.76 19.46 -18.09
CA ARG A 484 -15.94 19.63 -18.94
C ARG A 484 -15.58 19.66 -20.44
N LYS A 485 -14.36 20.06 -20.79
CA LYS A 485 -13.89 20.13 -22.18
C LYS A 485 -13.75 18.75 -22.80
N TYR A 486 -13.38 17.74 -22.00
CA TYR A 486 -13.19 16.37 -22.48
C TYR A 486 -14.51 15.61 -22.70
N PHE A 487 -15.63 16.07 -22.15
CA PHE A 487 -16.91 15.37 -22.25
C PHE A 487 -17.54 15.53 -23.63
N ASP A 488 -17.71 14.41 -24.35
CA ASP A 488 -18.44 14.36 -25.60
C ASP A 488 -19.91 13.97 -25.35
N PRO A 489 -20.86 14.93 -25.52
CA PRO A 489 -22.28 14.65 -25.25
C PRO A 489 -22.92 13.66 -26.25
N LYS A 490 -22.28 13.40 -27.41
CA LYS A 490 -22.80 12.44 -28.40
C LYS A 490 -22.57 11.01 -27.96
N THR A 491 -21.38 10.73 -27.38
CA THR A 491 -20.98 9.38 -26.98
C THR A 491 -21.18 9.15 -25.48
N GLY A 492 -21.23 10.22 -24.68
CA GLY A 492 -21.29 10.17 -23.23
C GLY A 492 -19.98 9.66 -22.61
N PHE A 493 -18.83 10.03 -23.20
CA PHE A 493 -17.50 9.68 -22.70
C PHE A 493 -16.61 10.91 -22.58
N MET A 494 -15.62 10.83 -21.69
CA MET A 494 -14.47 11.72 -21.71
C MET A 494 -13.52 11.29 -22.84
N ARG A 495 -13.16 12.22 -23.74
CA ARG A 495 -12.38 11.95 -24.97
C ARG A 495 -11.27 12.97 -25.16
N GLY A 496 -10.18 12.57 -25.78
CA GLY A 496 -9.10 13.46 -26.21
C GLY A 496 -9.63 14.53 -27.19
N ILE A 497 -9.24 15.79 -26.96
CA ILE A 497 -9.63 16.95 -27.79
C ILE A 497 -8.39 17.59 -28.34
N GLY A 498 -8.39 17.91 -29.66
CA GLY A 498 -7.28 18.56 -30.36
C GLY A 498 -7.30 20.08 -30.27
N THR A 499 -6.24 20.74 -30.74
CA THR A 499 -6.16 22.21 -30.79
C THR A 499 -7.23 22.85 -31.67
N ASP A 500 -7.83 22.10 -32.60
CA ASP A 500 -8.94 22.52 -33.46
C ASP A 500 -10.31 22.40 -32.73
N GLY A 501 -10.32 21.97 -31.49
CA GLY A 501 -11.54 21.78 -30.67
C GLY A 501 -12.34 20.54 -31.04
N LYS A 502 -11.81 19.60 -31.86
CA LYS A 502 -12.49 18.36 -32.22
C LYS A 502 -11.98 17.20 -31.36
N PHE A 503 -12.89 16.27 -31.10
CA PHE A 503 -12.53 15.01 -30.42
C PHE A 503 -11.70 14.12 -31.36
N ARG A 504 -10.78 13.34 -30.76
CA ARG A 504 -9.94 12.38 -31.49
C ARG A 504 -10.79 11.33 -32.19
N GLU A 505 -10.47 11.10 -33.48
CA GLU A 505 -11.06 10.03 -34.31
C GLU A 505 -9.95 9.13 -34.89
N PRO A 506 -10.17 7.85 -35.13
CA PRO A 506 -11.38 7.08 -34.77
C PRO A 506 -11.50 6.84 -33.25
N PHE A 507 -12.71 6.65 -32.77
CA PHE A 507 -12.95 6.44 -31.32
C PHE A 507 -13.58 5.07 -31.05
N ASN A 508 -12.90 4.29 -30.22
CA ASN A 508 -13.41 3.04 -29.63
C ASN A 508 -13.34 3.14 -28.11
N PRO A 509 -14.47 3.16 -27.37
CA PRO A 509 -14.46 3.36 -25.93
C PRO A 509 -13.84 2.21 -25.11
N PHE A 510 -13.61 1.06 -25.74
CA PHE A 510 -12.96 -0.11 -25.11
C PHE A 510 -11.46 -0.13 -25.32
N SER A 511 -10.94 0.56 -26.35
CA SER A 511 -9.51 0.53 -26.67
C SER A 511 -8.68 1.10 -25.53
N ALA A 512 -7.61 0.38 -25.21
CA ALA A 512 -6.57 0.81 -24.30
C ALA A 512 -5.20 0.48 -24.91
N VAL A 513 -4.32 1.48 -24.97
CA VAL A 513 -2.94 1.29 -25.43
C VAL A 513 -2.03 1.98 -24.44
N HIS A 514 -1.37 1.17 -23.62
CA HIS A 514 -0.57 1.65 -22.49
C HIS A 514 0.42 2.75 -22.93
N ARG A 515 0.33 3.94 -22.30
CA ARG A 515 1.13 5.16 -22.56
C ARG A 515 1.12 5.70 -23.98
N GLN A 516 0.13 5.31 -24.80
CA GLN A 516 0.06 5.72 -26.22
C GLN A 516 -1.32 6.23 -26.65
N ASP A 517 -2.27 6.31 -25.73
CA ASP A 517 -3.61 6.86 -25.98
C ASP A 517 -3.94 8.04 -25.03
N ASP A 518 -5.21 8.33 -24.84
CA ASP A 518 -5.67 9.44 -24.01
C ASP A 518 -5.84 9.08 -22.51
N TYR A 519 -5.64 7.80 -22.16
CA TYR A 519 -5.95 7.27 -20.81
C TYR A 519 -4.73 6.57 -20.23
N THR A 520 -4.56 6.68 -18.91
CA THR A 520 -3.51 6.00 -18.17
C THR A 520 -4.05 4.67 -17.66
N GLU A 521 -3.45 3.55 -18.10
CA GLU A 521 -3.82 2.22 -17.62
C GLU A 521 -5.33 2.00 -17.59
N GLY A 522 -6.02 2.41 -18.66
CA GLY A 522 -7.46 2.38 -18.72
C GLY A 522 -8.02 2.72 -20.09
N ASN A 523 -9.32 2.87 -20.18
CA ASN A 523 -10.02 3.28 -21.38
C ASN A 523 -11.14 4.31 -21.07
N ALA A 524 -11.93 4.69 -22.07
CA ALA A 524 -12.98 5.68 -21.89
C ALA A 524 -14.06 5.27 -20.89
N TRP A 525 -14.32 3.94 -20.72
CA TRP A 525 -15.29 3.46 -19.76
C TRP A 525 -14.86 3.71 -18.31
N GLN A 526 -13.57 3.52 -17.97
CA GLN A 526 -13.07 3.77 -16.63
C GLN A 526 -12.92 5.29 -16.37
N TYR A 527 -12.32 6.03 -17.32
CA TYR A 527 -11.96 7.43 -17.09
C TYR A 527 -13.12 8.42 -17.15
N THR A 528 -14.27 8.07 -17.74
CA THR A 528 -15.45 8.95 -17.77
C THR A 528 -15.93 9.34 -16.35
N TRP A 529 -15.63 8.57 -15.35
CA TRP A 529 -16.05 8.76 -13.96
C TRP A 529 -15.00 9.45 -13.08
N LEU A 530 -13.81 9.78 -13.60
CA LEU A 530 -12.74 10.40 -12.82
C LEU A 530 -12.99 11.91 -12.61
N VAL A 531 -14.13 12.23 -12.01
CA VAL A 531 -14.53 13.58 -11.59
C VAL A 531 -15.06 13.54 -10.15
N PRO A 532 -14.29 13.00 -9.18
CA PRO A 532 -14.77 12.84 -7.82
C PRO A 532 -14.95 14.17 -7.08
N HIS A 533 -14.28 15.23 -7.52
CA HIS A 533 -14.37 16.59 -6.96
C HIS A 533 -15.65 17.33 -7.33
N ASP A 534 -16.34 16.94 -8.42
CA ASP A 534 -17.58 17.57 -8.89
C ASP A 534 -18.56 16.56 -9.51
N VAL A 535 -18.98 15.55 -8.72
CA VAL A 535 -19.91 14.51 -9.19
C VAL A 535 -21.23 15.12 -9.68
N HIS A 536 -21.75 16.15 -9.01
CA HIS A 536 -22.95 16.87 -9.46
C HIS A 536 -22.75 17.60 -10.79
N GLY A 537 -21.56 18.16 -11.03
CA GLY A 537 -21.19 18.73 -12.31
C GLY A 537 -21.14 17.70 -13.42
N LEU A 538 -20.58 16.50 -13.13
CA LEU A 538 -20.58 15.38 -14.07
C LEU A 538 -22.03 14.93 -14.39
N VAL A 539 -22.91 14.79 -13.41
CA VAL A 539 -24.34 14.46 -13.62
C VAL A 539 -25.00 15.46 -14.60
N LYS A 540 -24.68 16.76 -14.46
CA LYS A 540 -25.21 17.80 -15.36
C LYS A 540 -24.73 17.65 -16.78
N LEU A 541 -23.52 17.16 -17.03
CA LEU A 541 -22.98 16.89 -18.38
C LEU A 541 -23.78 15.82 -19.11
N PHE A 542 -24.29 14.81 -18.39
CA PHE A 542 -25.22 13.81 -18.95
C PHE A 542 -26.61 14.35 -19.19
N GLY A 543 -26.92 15.58 -18.75
CA GLY A 543 -28.20 16.26 -18.90
C GLY A 543 -29.20 16.04 -17.77
N ASN A 544 -29.24 14.84 -17.15
CA ASN A 544 -30.05 14.55 -15.97
C ASN A 544 -29.57 13.29 -15.24
N GLU A 545 -30.07 13.07 -14.01
CA GLU A 545 -29.72 11.92 -13.17
C GLU A 545 -30.02 10.57 -13.84
N GLN A 546 -31.13 10.46 -14.57
CA GLN A 546 -31.52 9.18 -15.21
C GLN A 546 -30.54 8.77 -16.31
N LYS A 547 -30.10 9.70 -17.16
CA LYS A 547 -29.09 9.43 -18.19
C LYS A 547 -27.74 9.06 -17.57
N PHE A 548 -27.34 9.78 -16.52
CA PHE A 548 -26.14 9.47 -15.76
C PHE A 548 -26.18 8.04 -15.19
N VAL A 549 -27.29 7.69 -14.51
CA VAL A 549 -27.48 6.35 -13.93
C VAL A 549 -27.48 5.29 -15.02
N THR A 550 -28.19 5.50 -16.14
CA THR A 550 -28.22 4.53 -17.24
C THR A 550 -26.83 4.26 -17.79
N LYS A 551 -25.99 5.31 -17.96
CA LYS A 551 -24.62 5.15 -18.41
C LYS A 551 -23.75 4.46 -17.36
N LEU A 552 -23.92 4.82 -16.08
CA LEU A 552 -23.18 4.20 -14.97
C LEU A 552 -23.58 2.72 -14.80
N ASP A 553 -24.85 2.38 -14.93
CA ASP A 553 -25.30 0.97 -14.91
C ASP A 553 -24.64 0.17 -16.04
N SER A 554 -24.48 0.80 -17.22
CA SER A 554 -23.85 0.14 -18.37
C SER A 554 -22.38 -0.23 -18.11
N LEU A 555 -21.65 0.53 -17.31
CA LEU A 555 -20.24 0.24 -16.95
C LEU A 555 -20.09 -1.17 -16.38
N PHE A 556 -21.05 -1.64 -15.58
CA PHE A 556 -20.97 -2.90 -14.86
C PHE A 556 -21.50 -4.11 -15.66
N ILE A 557 -21.93 -3.90 -16.91
CA ILE A 557 -22.51 -4.99 -17.72
C ILE A 557 -21.89 -5.08 -19.13
N VAL A 558 -21.29 -4.01 -19.65
CA VAL A 558 -20.73 -4.03 -21.00
C VAL A 558 -19.42 -4.79 -21.04
N THR A 559 -19.20 -5.50 -22.13
CA THR A 559 -17.95 -6.19 -22.43
C THR A 559 -17.44 -5.74 -23.79
N GLY A 560 -16.13 -5.72 -23.96
CA GLY A 560 -15.50 -5.32 -25.21
C GLY A 560 -14.02 -5.70 -25.24
N ASN A 561 -13.44 -5.71 -26.44
CA ASN A 561 -12.01 -5.98 -26.62
C ASN A 561 -11.21 -4.69 -26.38
N MET A 562 -10.31 -4.74 -25.43
CA MET A 562 -9.41 -3.63 -25.07
C MET A 562 -8.18 -3.54 -26.00
N GLY A 563 -7.89 -4.59 -26.78
CA GLY A 563 -6.70 -4.71 -27.62
C GLY A 563 -5.53 -5.42 -26.92
N ASP A 564 -4.57 -5.88 -27.74
CA ASP A 564 -3.44 -6.69 -27.26
C ASP A 564 -2.39 -5.86 -26.47
N ASN A 565 -2.44 -4.53 -26.58
CA ASN A 565 -1.53 -3.60 -25.92
C ASN A 565 -2.16 -2.92 -24.70
N ALA A 566 -3.28 -3.44 -24.18
CA ALA A 566 -3.89 -2.94 -22.96
C ALA A 566 -2.96 -3.16 -21.77
N SER A 567 -2.98 -2.22 -20.79
CA SER A 567 -2.22 -2.38 -19.56
C SER A 567 -2.74 -3.59 -18.77
N PRO A 568 -1.85 -4.44 -18.20
CA PRO A 568 -2.25 -5.52 -17.31
C PRO A 568 -2.91 -5.02 -16.02
N ASP A 569 -2.72 -3.74 -15.67
CA ASP A 569 -3.35 -3.08 -14.52
C ASP A 569 -4.88 -3.00 -14.65
N ILE A 570 -5.43 -3.10 -15.88
CA ILE A 570 -6.88 -3.16 -16.11
C ILE A 570 -7.40 -4.56 -15.74
N SER A 571 -7.56 -4.79 -14.44
CA SER A 571 -7.90 -6.10 -13.84
C SER A 571 -9.09 -5.99 -12.89
N GLY A 572 -9.56 -7.11 -12.34
CA GLY A 572 -10.70 -7.13 -11.41
C GLY A 572 -11.98 -6.58 -12.03
N LEU A 573 -12.34 -7.09 -13.23
CA LEU A 573 -13.43 -6.53 -14.04
C LEU A 573 -14.81 -6.98 -13.60
N ILE A 574 -15.72 -6.01 -13.43
CA ILE A 574 -17.18 -6.20 -13.43
C ILE A 574 -17.72 -5.37 -14.60
N GLY A 575 -17.99 -5.99 -15.74
CA GLY A 575 -18.19 -5.28 -17.00
C GLY A 575 -16.90 -4.56 -17.41
N GLN A 576 -16.94 -3.22 -17.46
CA GLN A 576 -15.76 -2.37 -17.68
C GLN A 576 -15.32 -1.61 -16.41
N TYR A 577 -15.96 -1.86 -15.27
CA TYR A 577 -15.44 -1.44 -13.98
C TYR A 577 -14.20 -2.28 -13.64
N ALA A 578 -13.04 -1.64 -13.56
CA ALA A 578 -11.77 -2.30 -13.26
C ALA A 578 -11.36 -2.00 -11.81
N HIS A 579 -11.67 -2.91 -10.89
CA HIS A 579 -11.36 -2.71 -9.46
C HIS A 579 -9.85 -2.77 -9.18
N GLY A 580 -9.12 -3.53 -9.99
CA GLY A 580 -7.68 -3.67 -9.87
C GLY A 580 -6.88 -2.40 -10.22
N ASN A 581 -7.55 -1.31 -10.66
CA ASN A 581 -6.89 -0.04 -10.90
C ASN A 581 -7.65 1.14 -10.27
N GLU A 582 -6.95 2.08 -9.68
CA GLU A 582 -7.42 3.10 -8.74
C GLU A 582 -8.42 4.11 -9.30
N PRO A 583 -8.39 4.53 -10.58
CA PRO A 583 -9.40 5.42 -11.14
C PRO A 583 -10.84 4.94 -10.98
N SER A 584 -11.04 3.64 -10.74
CA SER A 584 -12.35 3.01 -10.54
C SER A 584 -12.87 3.08 -9.09
N HIS A 585 -12.02 3.24 -8.09
CA HIS A 585 -12.32 3.01 -6.68
C HIS A 585 -13.49 3.83 -6.11
N GLN A 586 -13.68 5.08 -6.55
CA GLN A 586 -14.77 5.95 -6.09
C GLN A 586 -16.09 5.71 -6.82
N VAL A 587 -16.08 5.01 -7.96
CA VAL A 587 -17.20 4.98 -8.91
C VAL A 587 -18.45 4.34 -8.31
N LEU A 588 -18.29 3.26 -7.52
CA LEU A 588 -19.39 2.56 -6.86
C LEU A 588 -20.23 3.49 -5.97
N TYR A 589 -19.57 4.44 -5.33
CA TYR A 589 -20.19 5.38 -4.38
C TYR A 589 -20.91 6.55 -5.06
N MET A 590 -20.74 6.75 -6.37
CA MET A 590 -21.41 7.83 -7.12
C MET A 590 -22.93 7.69 -7.16
N TYR A 591 -23.47 6.48 -7.01
CA TYR A 591 -24.91 6.28 -6.89
C TYR A 591 -25.53 6.99 -5.69
N ASN A 592 -24.79 7.24 -4.61
CA ASN A 592 -25.28 8.00 -3.45
C ASN A 592 -25.61 9.44 -3.82
N TYR A 593 -24.86 10.06 -4.74
CA TYR A 593 -25.04 11.44 -5.20
C TYR A 593 -26.34 11.63 -6.00
N VAL A 594 -26.87 10.57 -6.59
CA VAL A 594 -28.13 10.57 -7.36
C VAL A 594 -29.26 9.84 -6.63
N GLY A 595 -29.11 9.65 -5.31
CA GLY A 595 -30.17 9.10 -4.44
C GLY A 595 -30.48 7.62 -4.69
N GLN A 596 -29.52 6.83 -5.13
CA GLN A 596 -29.65 5.39 -5.34
C GLN A 596 -28.64 4.58 -4.52
N PRO A 597 -28.53 4.79 -3.18
CA PRO A 597 -27.52 4.12 -2.34
C PRO A 597 -27.62 2.59 -2.34
N TRP A 598 -28.77 2.02 -2.68
CA TRP A 598 -28.93 0.57 -2.79
C TRP A 598 -28.13 -0.04 -3.95
N LYS A 599 -27.94 0.69 -5.07
CA LYS A 599 -27.08 0.22 -6.16
C LYS A 599 -25.60 0.19 -5.73
N ALA A 600 -25.16 1.25 -5.04
CA ALA A 600 -23.85 1.27 -4.43
C ALA A 600 -23.66 0.09 -3.46
N ALA A 601 -24.62 -0.14 -2.56
CA ALA A 601 -24.58 -1.22 -1.57
C ALA A 601 -24.36 -2.60 -2.22
N ARG A 602 -25.12 -2.90 -3.28
CA ARG A 602 -25.00 -4.17 -4.00
C ARG A 602 -23.61 -4.34 -4.63
N LEU A 603 -23.14 -3.33 -5.35
CA LEU A 603 -21.85 -3.39 -6.06
C LEU A 603 -20.67 -3.42 -5.08
N ILE A 604 -20.72 -2.66 -4.00
CA ILE A 604 -19.68 -2.67 -2.95
C ILE A 604 -19.57 -4.06 -2.33
N ARG A 605 -20.71 -4.69 -1.97
CA ARG A 605 -20.71 -6.04 -1.41
C ARG A 605 -20.19 -7.07 -2.42
N GLN A 606 -20.59 -6.95 -3.68
CA GLN A 606 -20.10 -7.81 -4.77
C GLN A 606 -18.58 -7.67 -4.91
N THR A 607 -18.07 -6.46 -4.99
CA THR A 607 -16.62 -6.19 -5.12
C THR A 607 -15.83 -6.76 -3.94
N MET A 608 -16.27 -6.52 -2.69
CA MET A 608 -15.60 -7.08 -1.52
C MET A 608 -15.60 -8.61 -1.51
N HIS A 609 -16.66 -9.24 -2.00
CA HIS A 609 -16.78 -10.70 -2.03
C HIS A 609 -15.99 -11.35 -3.16
N GLU A 610 -15.98 -10.75 -4.35
CA GLU A 610 -15.37 -11.33 -5.55
C GLU A 610 -13.87 -11.00 -5.69
N MET A 611 -13.45 -9.79 -5.23
CA MET A 611 -12.12 -9.23 -5.50
C MET A 611 -11.15 -9.32 -4.31
N TYR A 612 -11.64 -9.78 -3.13
CA TYR A 612 -10.81 -9.96 -1.94
C TYR A 612 -11.04 -11.36 -1.36
N LYS A 613 -9.98 -12.16 -1.29
CA LYS A 613 -10.05 -13.56 -0.85
C LYS A 613 -8.92 -13.88 0.13
N ASP A 614 -9.15 -14.84 1.01
CA ASP A 614 -8.12 -15.40 1.88
C ASP A 614 -7.30 -16.45 1.11
N ASP A 615 -6.59 -16.01 0.08
CA ASP A 615 -5.84 -16.85 -0.85
C ASP A 615 -4.56 -16.12 -1.30
N PHE A 616 -3.59 -16.84 -1.85
CA PHE A 616 -2.37 -16.27 -2.44
C PHE A 616 -2.71 -15.27 -3.57
N ASP A 617 -3.68 -15.62 -4.44
CA ASP A 617 -4.25 -14.76 -5.47
C ASP A 617 -5.51 -14.04 -4.93
N GLY A 618 -5.40 -13.47 -3.74
CA GLY A 618 -6.52 -12.86 -3.03
C GLY A 618 -6.79 -11.41 -3.35
N LEU A 619 -6.05 -10.79 -4.26
CA LEU A 619 -6.21 -9.41 -4.72
C LEU A 619 -6.35 -9.37 -6.23
N SER A 620 -7.25 -8.53 -6.74
CA SER A 620 -7.60 -8.49 -8.16
C SER A 620 -6.65 -7.67 -9.03
N GLY A 621 -5.58 -7.11 -8.48
CA GLY A 621 -4.56 -6.31 -9.14
C GLY A 621 -3.50 -5.92 -8.14
N ASN A 622 -2.62 -4.99 -8.52
CA ASN A 622 -1.61 -4.43 -7.64
C ASN A 622 -2.23 -4.01 -6.30
N GLU A 623 -1.56 -4.33 -5.20
CA GLU A 623 -2.00 -3.86 -3.88
C GLU A 623 -1.82 -2.33 -3.73
N ASP A 624 -0.86 -1.78 -4.47
CA ASP A 624 -0.51 -0.37 -4.62
C ASP A 624 -0.33 0.35 -3.28
N VAL A 625 0.67 -0.20 -2.56
CA VAL A 625 1.28 0.46 -1.40
C VAL A 625 0.23 0.83 -0.34
N GLY A 626 -0.72 -0.08 -0.13
CA GLY A 626 -1.79 0.08 0.85
C GLY A 626 -3.13 0.59 0.29
N GLN A 627 -3.21 0.99 -0.97
CA GLN A 627 -4.43 1.60 -1.50
C GLN A 627 -5.57 0.59 -1.68
N MET A 628 -5.31 -0.56 -2.29
CA MET A 628 -6.29 -1.62 -2.47
C MET A 628 -6.83 -2.12 -1.11
N SER A 629 -5.92 -2.31 -0.16
CA SER A 629 -6.24 -2.70 1.21
C SER A 629 -7.05 -1.64 1.95
N ALA A 630 -6.69 -0.35 1.82
CA ALA A 630 -7.41 0.74 2.44
C ALA A 630 -8.83 0.92 1.89
N TRP A 631 -9.04 0.67 0.58
CA TRP A 631 -10.37 0.62 0.00
C TRP A 631 -11.22 -0.45 0.68
N TYR A 632 -10.67 -1.66 0.85
CA TYR A 632 -11.38 -2.75 1.54
C TYR A 632 -11.68 -2.41 3.00
N ILE A 633 -10.71 -1.88 3.75
CA ILE A 633 -10.89 -1.50 5.17
C ILE A 633 -12.03 -0.50 5.32
N LEU A 634 -11.99 0.59 4.56
CA LEU A 634 -13.03 1.62 4.60
C LEU A 634 -14.39 1.06 4.19
N SER A 635 -14.45 0.32 3.07
CA SER A 635 -15.69 -0.28 2.56
C SER A 635 -16.27 -1.33 3.52
N ALA A 636 -15.42 -2.15 4.14
CA ALA A 636 -15.82 -3.15 5.13
C ALA A 636 -16.43 -2.52 6.39
N MET A 637 -15.95 -1.33 6.78
CA MET A 637 -16.55 -0.50 7.83
C MET A 637 -17.79 0.27 7.35
N GLY A 638 -18.05 0.31 6.04
CA GLY A 638 -19.16 1.02 5.42
C GLY A 638 -18.92 2.51 5.16
N LEU A 639 -17.67 2.91 4.93
CA LEU A 639 -17.28 4.29 4.68
C LEU A 639 -16.42 4.40 3.41
N TYR A 640 -16.48 5.55 2.71
CA TYR A 640 -15.53 5.90 1.66
C TYR A 640 -15.50 7.40 1.39
N GLN A 641 -14.32 8.02 1.29
CA GLN A 641 -14.16 9.42 0.93
C GLN A 641 -14.07 9.56 -0.60
N VAL A 642 -15.17 9.88 -1.29
CA VAL A 642 -15.19 10.06 -2.75
C VAL A 642 -14.45 11.33 -3.17
N GLU A 643 -14.79 12.46 -2.56
CA GLU A 643 -14.23 13.77 -2.89
C GLU A 643 -12.90 13.98 -2.16
N PRO A 644 -11.76 14.05 -2.88
CA PRO A 644 -10.48 14.34 -2.26
C PRO A 644 -10.50 15.69 -1.52
N ALA A 645 -9.94 15.72 -0.32
CA ALA A 645 -9.99 16.91 0.55
C ALA A 645 -11.41 17.45 0.80
N GLY A 646 -12.45 16.59 0.68
CA GLY A 646 -13.85 16.97 0.86
C GLY A 646 -14.37 16.82 2.29
N GLY A 647 -13.72 15.97 3.09
CA GLY A 647 -14.12 15.71 4.47
C GLY A 647 -15.46 14.97 4.64
N LYS A 648 -16.05 14.46 3.55
CA LYS A 648 -17.27 13.65 3.55
C LYS A 648 -16.91 12.18 3.34
N TYR A 649 -17.40 11.31 4.23
CA TYR A 649 -17.34 9.87 4.06
C TYR A 649 -18.72 9.35 3.68
N ILE A 650 -18.83 8.77 2.49
CA ILE A 650 -20.07 8.20 1.98
C ILE A 650 -20.34 6.90 2.72
N ILE A 651 -21.61 6.72 3.13
CA ILE A 651 -22.01 5.48 3.80
C ILE A 651 -22.41 4.46 2.73
N GLY A 652 -21.66 3.35 2.71
CA GLY A 652 -21.86 2.21 1.83
C GLY A 652 -22.63 1.07 2.49
N SER A 653 -22.17 -0.16 2.28
CA SER A 653 -22.73 -1.38 2.85
C SER A 653 -21.65 -2.16 3.62
N PRO A 654 -21.54 -1.97 4.93
CA PRO A 654 -20.52 -2.61 5.75
C PRO A 654 -20.70 -4.13 5.80
N ILE A 655 -19.58 -4.89 5.86
CA ILE A 655 -19.60 -6.34 6.09
C ILE A 655 -19.32 -6.70 7.56
N MET A 656 -18.77 -5.78 8.32
CA MET A 656 -18.55 -5.98 9.76
C MET A 656 -19.84 -5.69 10.55
N ASP A 657 -20.14 -6.52 11.58
CA ASP A 657 -21.26 -6.27 12.48
C ASP A 657 -21.02 -5.05 13.35
N LYS A 658 -19.76 -4.84 13.70
CA LYS A 658 -19.29 -3.63 14.38
C LYS A 658 -17.85 -3.34 14.02
N ALA A 659 -17.54 -2.06 13.84
CA ALA A 659 -16.19 -1.54 13.75
C ALA A 659 -16.02 -0.39 14.75
N THR A 660 -14.93 -0.41 15.52
CA THR A 660 -14.59 0.66 16.47
C THR A 660 -13.24 1.24 16.11
N ILE A 661 -13.20 2.51 15.75
CA ILE A 661 -12.00 3.26 15.41
C ILE A 661 -11.53 4.00 16.67
N SER A 662 -10.29 3.73 17.10
CA SER A 662 -9.65 4.49 18.18
C SER A 662 -9.19 5.84 17.65
N LEU A 663 -9.74 6.91 18.21
CA LEU A 663 -9.43 8.28 17.80
C LEU A 663 -8.34 8.94 18.67
N GLY A 664 -7.72 8.17 19.59
CA GLY A 664 -6.80 8.70 20.60
C GLY A 664 -7.53 9.41 21.74
N ASP A 665 -6.79 9.74 22.79
CA ASP A 665 -7.31 10.44 23.99
C ASP A 665 -8.55 9.77 24.64
N GLY A 666 -8.63 8.45 24.53
CA GLY A 666 -9.76 7.66 25.03
C GLY A 666 -11.05 7.79 24.24
N LYS A 667 -11.04 8.50 23.11
CA LYS A 667 -12.20 8.65 22.23
C LYS A 667 -12.26 7.53 21.21
N ASN A 668 -13.47 7.07 20.94
CA ASN A 668 -13.76 6.06 19.92
C ASN A 668 -14.93 6.51 19.04
N PHE A 669 -14.89 6.10 17.78
CA PHE A 669 -16.04 6.16 16.89
C PHE A 669 -16.43 4.75 16.49
N SER A 670 -17.68 4.36 16.77
CA SER A 670 -18.16 3.00 16.48
C SER A 670 -19.22 3.02 15.38
N ILE A 671 -19.12 2.09 14.45
CA ILE A 671 -20.13 1.77 13.44
C ILE A 671 -20.75 0.45 13.83
N ILE A 672 -22.05 0.40 14.07
CA ILE A 672 -22.79 -0.80 14.51
C ILE A 672 -23.83 -1.13 13.47
N CYS A 673 -23.76 -2.32 12.89
CA CYS A 673 -24.63 -2.80 11.84
C CYS A 673 -25.59 -3.85 12.39
N LYS A 674 -26.80 -3.45 12.73
CA LYS A 674 -27.84 -4.35 13.24
C LYS A 674 -28.48 -5.14 12.12
N ASN A 675 -28.71 -6.43 12.33
CA ASN A 675 -29.30 -7.35 11.34
C ASN A 675 -28.45 -7.45 10.05
N ASN A 676 -27.13 -7.35 10.16
CA ASN A 676 -26.21 -7.51 9.04
C ASN A 676 -26.10 -8.99 8.64
N SER A 677 -26.13 -9.26 7.35
CA SER A 677 -25.92 -10.63 6.81
C SER A 677 -25.53 -10.54 5.33
N PRO A 678 -25.18 -11.66 4.68
CA PRO A 678 -24.96 -11.69 3.23
C PRO A 678 -26.17 -11.21 2.41
N GLU A 679 -27.40 -11.37 2.92
CA GLU A 679 -28.66 -10.96 2.26
C GLU A 679 -29.10 -9.54 2.68
N ASN A 680 -28.82 -9.17 3.94
CA ASN A 680 -29.23 -7.88 4.50
C ASN A 680 -28.21 -6.79 4.23
N ILE A 681 -28.06 -6.41 2.97
CA ILE A 681 -27.03 -5.51 2.48
C ILE A 681 -27.45 -4.05 2.38
N TYR A 682 -28.74 -3.74 2.52
CA TYR A 682 -29.31 -2.39 2.32
C TYR A 682 -29.57 -1.70 3.65
N VAL A 683 -29.08 -0.46 3.80
CA VAL A 683 -29.40 0.36 4.97
C VAL A 683 -30.88 0.75 4.93
N GLN A 684 -31.62 0.37 5.96
CA GLN A 684 -33.05 0.70 6.13
C GLN A 684 -33.24 2.03 6.89
N SER A 685 -32.43 2.24 7.91
CA SER A 685 -32.40 3.45 8.71
C SER A 685 -31.06 3.60 9.42
N ALA A 686 -30.74 4.81 9.84
CA ALA A 686 -29.54 5.08 10.61
C ALA A 686 -29.80 5.98 11.81
N LYS A 687 -28.94 5.89 12.82
CA LYS A 687 -28.86 6.80 13.96
C LYS A 687 -27.42 7.24 14.19
N LEU A 688 -27.21 8.53 14.43
CA LEU A 688 -25.94 9.08 14.87
C LEU A 688 -26.08 9.54 16.32
N ASN A 689 -25.37 8.93 17.23
CA ASN A 689 -25.43 9.19 18.67
C ASN A 689 -26.88 9.11 19.21
N GLY A 690 -27.61 8.06 18.80
CA GLY A 690 -29.00 7.78 19.21
C GLY A 690 -30.07 8.61 18.48
N LYS A 691 -29.69 9.63 17.69
CA LYS A 691 -30.63 10.49 16.94
C LYS A 691 -30.78 9.98 15.51
N THR A 692 -31.99 10.02 14.95
CA THR A 692 -32.26 9.64 13.55
C THR A 692 -31.32 10.38 12.60
N TYR A 693 -30.69 9.62 11.70
CA TYR A 693 -29.74 10.12 10.73
C TYR A 693 -30.15 9.69 9.31
N THR A 694 -30.50 10.64 8.48
CA THR A 694 -31.06 10.36 7.14
C THR A 694 -30.07 10.48 6.00
N LYS A 695 -28.91 11.12 6.26
CA LYS A 695 -27.89 11.38 5.24
C LYS A 695 -27.13 10.11 4.87
N SER A 696 -26.88 9.91 3.58
CA SER A 696 -26.06 8.81 3.06
C SER A 696 -24.55 9.09 3.12
N TYR A 697 -24.13 10.04 3.94
CA TYR A 697 -22.73 10.39 4.22
C TYR A 697 -22.59 10.89 5.65
N ILE A 698 -21.37 10.87 6.17
CA ILE A 698 -21.00 11.46 7.46
C ILE A 698 -19.79 12.37 7.29
N MET A 699 -19.77 13.48 8.04
CA MET A 699 -18.62 14.40 8.01
C MET A 699 -17.47 13.86 8.86
N TYR A 700 -16.24 14.01 8.37
CA TYR A 700 -15.01 13.71 9.11
C TYR A 700 -15.02 14.33 10.52
N GLN A 701 -15.37 15.62 10.60
CA GLN A 701 -15.42 16.35 11.87
C GLN A 701 -16.43 15.76 12.87
N ASP A 702 -17.52 15.15 12.39
CA ASP A 702 -18.51 14.52 13.28
C ASP A 702 -18.00 13.17 13.80
N MET A 703 -17.28 12.40 12.98
CA MET A 703 -16.62 11.18 13.42
C MET A 703 -15.54 11.48 14.47
N MET A 704 -14.74 12.53 14.26
CA MET A 704 -13.64 12.89 15.16
C MET A 704 -14.08 13.41 16.53
N LYS A 705 -15.35 13.71 16.72
CA LYS A 705 -15.94 13.98 18.06
C LYS A 705 -16.08 12.72 18.90
N GLY A 706 -16.01 11.54 18.25
CA GLY A 706 -16.37 10.27 18.85
C GLY A 706 -17.88 10.02 18.82
N GLY A 707 -18.28 8.81 19.22
CA GLY A 707 -19.68 8.41 19.27
C GLY A 707 -20.01 7.17 18.45
N THR A 708 -21.28 7.06 18.01
CA THR A 708 -21.77 5.84 17.38
C THR A 708 -22.66 6.16 16.19
N LEU A 709 -22.35 5.53 15.05
CA LEU A 709 -23.23 5.41 13.89
C LEU A 709 -23.88 4.01 13.92
N GLU A 710 -25.19 3.94 14.14
CA GLU A 710 -25.96 2.69 14.07
C GLU A 710 -26.66 2.60 12.72
N LEU A 711 -26.48 1.49 12.01
CA LEU A 711 -27.13 1.18 10.74
C LEU A 711 -28.05 -0.04 10.94
N GLN A 712 -29.34 0.11 10.61
CA GLN A 712 -30.26 -1.02 10.53
C GLN A 712 -30.23 -1.55 9.11
N MET A 713 -29.81 -2.81 8.96
CA MET A 713 -29.69 -3.46 7.66
C MET A 713 -30.93 -4.29 7.31
N GLY A 714 -31.16 -4.51 6.03
CA GLY A 714 -32.26 -5.34 5.51
C GLY A 714 -31.99 -5.82 4.08
N ASN A 715 -32.84 -6.74 3.60
CA ASN A 715 -32.66 -7.43 2.33
C ASN A 715 -33.37 -6.78 1.12
N GLN A 716 -34.00 -5.62 1.33
CA GLN A 716 -34.67 -4.87 0.26
C GLN A 716 -34.17 -3.43 0.22
N PRO A 717 -34.08 -2.83 -0.98
CA PRO A 717 -33.83 -1.40 -1.11
C PRO A 717 -34.79 -0.54 -0.27
N SER A 718 -34.27 0.52 0.33
CA SER A 718 -35.05 1.43 1.17
C SER A 718 -35.05 2.86 0.61
N LYS A 719 -35.82 3.75 1.26
CA LYS A 719 -35.84 5.19 0.93
C LYS A 719 -34.80 5.98 1.72
N TRP A 720 -33.97 5.33 2.54
CA TRP A 720 -32.95 6.02 3.30
C TRP A 720 -31.88 6.62 2.35
N GLY A 721 -31.47 7.86 2.61
CA GLY A 721 -30.44 8.56 1.82
C GLY A 721 -30.88 9.00 0.40
N THR A 722 -32.18 8.86 0.05
CA THR A 722 -32.65 9.13 -1.33
C THR A 722 -33.04 10.58 -1.59
N ARG A 723 -33.45 11.32 -0.54
CA ARG A 723 -33.90 12.71 -0.67
C ARG A 723 -32.71 13.62 -0.99
N GLY A 724 -32.94 14.71 -1.76
CA GLY A 724 -31.85 15.61 -2.16
C GLY A 724 -31.04 16.19 -0.98
N ALA A 725 -31.66 16.50 0.15
CA ALA A 725 -30.98 17.02 1.34
C ALA A 725 -30.15 15.95 2.10
N ASP A 726 -30.35 14.67 1.80
CA ASP A 726 -29.67 13.53 2.44
C ASP A 726 -28.52 12.98 1.59
N ARG A 727 -28.32 13.50 0.39
CA ARG A 727 -27.25 13.09 -0.55
C ARG A 727 -25.94 13.83 -0.27
N PRO A 728 -24.78 13.29 -0.66
CA PRO A 728 -23.46 13.91 -0.48
C PRO A 728 -23.28 15.28 -1.10
#